data_64608ebf8491823130a2d3d7c470e3b9
#
_entry.id   64608ebf8491823130a2d3d7c470e3b9
#
_cell.length_a   1.000
_cell.length_b   1.000
_cell.length_c   1.000
_cell.angle_alpha   90.00
_cell.angle_beta   90.00
_cell.angle_gamma   90.00
#
_symmetry.space_group_name_H-M   'P 1'
#
loop_
_entity.id
_entity.type
_entity.pdbx_description
1 polymer ?
#
loop_
_entity_poly.entity_id
_entity_poly.type
_entity_poly.pdbx_seq_one_letter_code
_entity_poly.pdbx_strand_id
1 'polypeptide(L)'
;MAETAPAYLGFMLDVSRHYMPVDHILKLIDAAKLCGLNTMHWHLTDDQSWRIEIKKYPALTEIGSQRGSSHFGRVSETENNCGYYTQEEIRRVVAYAGGRGMDVVPEIEVPGHASAMLAAYPQFGCRREILRNGLLQEINMPYSYEVMTIPGIFPNLICAGKEEALQFLKEILDEVVALFPGPYVHIGGDEALKLHWRRCPDCQRRMKEEGLPDEEALQRWLVLQMGEYLGKKGKKVIVYNECLSGGMLPEHFIVQHWLGNDAETGAFMKQGGKVIRSDTSHYYFDYAYSTTDAYDIFSAPDIPAYAVGAEENLIGMECMLWTERITNLSRASELLFPRVSAAALKALKPGAWESWEAFSRELETIQEKLSQLGLSGAEKKLWRLSEEDREADRLAEKQRMETPEMERVSKEEHQLLVLEELEKLLQRIEMPRSFALQVMDQAFRELPCYCGSNSSDSGNGSQVLARQLYTALENREEGPWKDIPEEIWLDTMKCFTRFVKEHHRSLGYYGFDRDFWTTRQIGAKLFRIGQLEYELWEEDGNRAIGLHIPSDTRMDGRLLDESVEQARQFLRSYFPDWAEVPMECESWLLSPALIPLLPEHSHIRSFQRAFDIQSTDPAPMDVLEWVFKLTEAQQKRTSLKDLPEDTSLQRSLKAFLLEGGRTGTARGVLARHFTE
;
A
#
# COMPACT_ATOMS: atom_id res chain seq x y z
N MET A 1 -0.45 22.72 -39.46
CA MET A 1 -0.93 21.33 -39.61
C MET A 1 -2.33 21.34 -39.02
N ALA A 2 -3.34 20.78 -39.68
CA ALA A 2 -4.65 20.65 -39.04
C ALA A 2 -4.46 19.71 -37.84
N GLU A 3 -4.66 20.23 -36.63
CA GLU A 3 -4.63 19.43 -35.43
C GLU A 3 -5.77 18.41 -35.56
N THR A 4 -5.43 17.14 -35.70
CA THR A 4 -6.40 16.05 -35.61
C THR A 4 -6.91 15.99 -34.18
N ALA A 5 -8.23 15.96 -33.97
CA ALA A 5 -8.84 15.81 -32.67
C ALA A 5 -8.21 14.62 -31.92
N PRO A 6 -8.05 14.69 -30.59
CA PRO A 6 -7.52 13.59 -29.79
C PRO A 6 -8.24 12.28 -30.06
N ALA A 7 -7.50 11.18 -30.07
CA ALA A 7 -8.04 9.86 -30.39
C ALA A 7 -9.03 9.38 -29.31
N TYR A 8 -8.85 9.82 -28.05
CA TYR A 8 -9.66 9.44 -26.91
C TYR A 8 -10.12 10.67 -26.13
N LEU A 9 -11.40 10.96 -26.14
CA LEU A 9 -12.04 11.98 -25.33
C LEU A 9 -13.23 11.33 -24.63
N GLY A 10 -13.03 10.96 -23.38
CA GLY A 10 -13.95 10.11 -22.65
C GLY A 10 -14.60 10.74 -21.44
N PHE A 11 -15.69 10.12 -21.02
CA PHE A 11 -16.16 10.20 -19.65
C PHE A 11 -16.44 8.79 -19.12
N MET A 12 -16.03 8.52 -17.89
CA MET A 12 -16.35 7.29 -17.18
C MET A 12 -17.61 7.49 -16.35
N LEU A 13 -18.45 6.49 -16.35
CA LEU A 13 -19.63 6.38 -15.49
C LEU A 13 -19.55 5.11 -14.65
N ASP A 14 -19.40 5.27 -13.35
CA ASP A 14 -19.54 4.19 -12.39
C ASP A 14 -21.04 3.87 -12.20
N VAL A 15 -21.39 2.61 -12.41
CA VAL A 15 -22.74 2.08 -12.17
C VAL A 15 -22.74 1.00 -11.09
N SER A 16 -21.55 0.65 -10.61
CA SER A 16 -21.38 -0.37 -9.58
C SER A 16 -21.81 0.14 -8.20
N ARG A 17 -21.33 1.34 -7.80
CA ARG A 17 -21.71 1.93 -6.51
C ARG A 17 -23.18 2.35 -6.51
N HIS A 18 -23.66 3.00 -7.58
CA HIS A 18 -25.09 3.28 -7.75
C HIS A 18 -25.57 2.91 -9.15
N TYR A 19 -26.58 2.01 -9.20
CA TYR A 19 -27.20 1.59 -10.46
C TYR A 19 -27.86 2.78 -11.18
N MET A 20 -27.57 2.95 -12.46
CA MET A 20 -28.15 4.00 -13.27
C MET A 20 -29.05 3.39 -14.37
N PRO A 21 -30.34 3.73 -14.44
CA PRO A 21 -31.22 3.22 -15.48
C PRO A 21 -30.74 3.55 -16.90
N VAL A 22 -30.95 2.64 -17.84
CA VAL A 22 -30.49 2.78 -19.24
C VAL A 22 -30.89 4.13 -19.86
N ASP A 23 -32.11 4.59 -19.63
CA ASP A 23 -32.57 5.86 -20.20
C ASP A 23 -31.81 7.08 -19.67
N HIS A 24 -31.25 7.00 -18.45
CA HIS A 24 -30.35 8.03 -17.92
C HIS A 24 -28.99 7.98 -18.61
N ILE A 25 -28.45 6.77 -18.83
CA ILE A 25 -27.18 6.56 -19.56
C ILE A 25 -27.29 7.13 -20.98
N LEU A 26 -28.42 6.88 -21.69
CA LEU A 26 -28.64 7.43 -23.03
C LEU A 26 -28.61 8.96 -23.04
N LYS A 27 -29.16 9.60 -22.01
CA LYS A 27 -29.10 11.08 -21.89
C LYS A 27 -27.68 11.58 -21.65
N LEU A 28 -26.89 10.87 -20.82
CA LEU A 28 -25.47 11.22 -20.60
C LEU A 28 -24.63 11.04 -21.87
N ILE A 29 -24.91 10.03 -22.70
CA ILE A 29 -24.28 9.85 -24.01
C ILE A 29 -24.60 11.04 -24.92
N ASP A 30 -25.87 11.51 -24.99
CA ASP A 30 -26.26 12.68 -25.75
C ASP A 30 -25.51 13.94 -25.27
N ALA A 31 -25.41 14.12 -23.96
CA ALA A 31 -24.70 15.25 -23.37
C ALA A 31 -23.19 15.20 -23.65
N ALA A 32 -22.57 14.04 -23.50
CA ALA A 32 -21.16 13.84 -23.80
C ALA A 32 -20.85 14.14 -25.28
N LYS A 33 -21.68 13.65 -26.18
CA LYS A 33 -21.57 13.96 -27.62
C LYS A 33 -21.70 15.44 -27.89
N LEU A 34 -22.64 16.11 -27.24
CA LEU A 34 -22.85 17.55 -27.38
C LEU A 34 -21.61 18.34 -26.91
N CYS A 35 -20.89 17.87 -25.87
CA CYS A 35 -19.63 18.42 -25.42
C CYS A 35 -18.44 18.10 -26.36
N GLY A 36 -18.62 17.20 -27.34
CA GLY A 36 -17.57 16.80 -28.29
C GLY A 36 -16.78 15.55 -27.89
N LEU A 37 -17.21 14.83 -26.86
CA LEU A 37 -16.60 13.56 -26.49
C LEU A 37 -16.89 12.48 -27.54
N ASN A 38 -16.00 11.48 -27.61
CA ASN A 38 -16.08 10.36 -28.53
C ASN A 38 -16.12 8.98 -27.87
N THR A 39 -16.00 8.95 -26.52
CA THR A 39 -15.92 7.70 -25.77
C THR A 39 -16.75 7.79 -24.49
N MET A 40 -17.48 6.74 -24.19
CA MET A 40 -18.06 6.46 -22.88
C MET A 40 -17.34 5.26 -22.26
N HIS A 41 -16.72 5.45 -21.12
CA HIS A 41 -16.19 4.37 -20.32
C HIS A 41 -17.24 3.93 -19.29
N TRP A 42 -17.57 2.65 -19.29
CA TRP A 42 -18.64 2.09 -18.47
C TRP A 42 -18.04 1.17 -17.41
N HIS A 43 -17.94 1.69 -16.18
CA HIS A 43 -17.43 0.95 -15.03
C HIS A 43 -18.52 0.05 -14.47
N LEU A 44 -18.48 -1.23 -14.86
CA LEU A 44 -19.57 -2.21 -14.72
C LEU A 44 -19.43 -3.12 -13.50
N THR A 45 -18.25 -3.18 -12.89
CA THR A 45 -17.96 -4.15 -11.82
C THR A 45 -17.07 -3.53 -10.77
N ASP A 46 -17.39 -3.79 -9.49
CA ASP A 46 -16.60 -3.33 -8.35
C ASP A 46 -16.96 -4.18 -7.11
N ASP A 47 -16.38 -3.88 -5.97
CA ASP A 47 -16.64 -4.55 -4.69
C ASP A 47 -18.11 -4.46 -4.25
N GLN A 48 -18.80 -3.35 -4.62
CA GLN A 48 -20.16 -3.06 -4.19
C GLN A 48 -21.22 -3.62 -5.13
N SER A 49 -20.86 -3.99 -6.36
CA SER A 49 -21.79 -4.68 -7.26
C SER A 49 -21.16 -5.18 -8.56
N TRP A 50 -21.80 -6.20 -9.14
CA TRP A 50 -21.57 -6.68 -10.50
C TRP A 50 -22.77 -6.33 -11.36
N ARG A 51 -22.61 -5.54 -12.43
CA ARG A 51 -23.72 -4.95 -13.19
C ARG A 51 -23.93 -5.49 -14.61
N ILE A 52 -23.09 -6.40 -15.09
CA ILE A 52 -23.19 -6.94 -16.45
C ILE A 52 -23.65 -8.41 -16.46
N GLU A 53 -24.67 -8.74 -17.25
CA GLU A 53 -25.12 -10.13 -17.43
C GLU A 53 -24.06 -10.95 -18.17
N ILE A 54 -23.58 -12.01 -17.52
CA ILE A 54 -22.71 -13.04 -18.10
C ILE A 54 -23.47 -14.35 -18.06
N LYS A 55 -23.95 -14.81 -19.23
CA LYS A 55 -24.85 -15.98 -19.30
C LYS A 55 -24.22 -17.27 -18.80
N LYS A 56 -22.92 -17.42 -19.00
CA LYS A 56 -22.18 -18.58 -18.51
C LYS A 56 -22.08 -18.59 -16.98
N TYR A 57 -22.13 -17.43 -16.33
CA TYR A 57 -21.96 -17.25 -14.90
C TYR A 57 -23.10 -16.47 -14.27
N PRO A 58 -24.33 -17.03 -14.20
CA PRO A 58 -25.52 -16.30 -13.78
C PRO A 58 -25.46 -15.79 -12.33
N ALA A 59 -24.75 -16.48 -11.43
CA ALA A 59 -24.62 -16.01 -10.05
C ALA A 59 -23.91 -14.66 -9.94
N LEU A 60 -23.14 -14.21 -10.95
CA LEU A 60 -22.57 -12.86 -10.96
C LEU A 60 -23.66 -11.78 -10.86
N THR A 61 -24.80 -11.97 -11.51
CA THR A 61 -25.94 -11.06 -11.41
C THR A 61 -26.97 -11.48 -10.36
N GLU A 62 -27.15 -12.77 -10.09
CA GLU A 62 -28.08 -13.25 -9.08
C GLU A 62 -27.62 -12.92 -7.64
N ILE A 63 -26.32 -12.92 -7.40
CA ILE A 63 -25.69 -12.64 -6.10
C ILE A 63 -24.93 -11.30 -6.15
N GLY A 64 -23.99 -11.16 -7.09
CA GLY A 64 -23.09 -10.02 -7.15
C GLY A 64 -23.78 -8.69 -7.45
N SER A 65 -24.98 -8.67 -8.05
CA SER A 65 -25.77 -7.44 -8.26
C SER A 65 -26.69 -7.10 -7.07
N GLN A 66 -26.73 -7.94 -6.04
CA GLN A 66 -27.63 -7.79 -4.91
C GLN A 66 -26.86 -7.18 -3.74
N ARG A 67 -27.07 -5.89 -3.51
CA ARG A 67 -26.52 -5.17 -2.37
C ARG A 67 -27.64 -4.75 -1.43
N GLY A 68 -27.47 -5.02 -0.15
CA GLY A 68 -28.34 -4.51 0.92
C GLY A 68 -28.22 -2.98 1.08
N SER A 69 -28.81 -2.44 2.14
CA SER A 69 -28.62 -1.04 2.49
C SER A 69 -27.16 -0.68 2.57
N SER A 70 -26.77 0.47 2.01
CA SER A 70 -25.39 0.94 1.95
C SER A 70 -25.21 2.26 2.68
N HIS A 71 -23.96 2.51 3.08
CA HIS A 71 -23.58 3.71 3.83
C HIS A 71 -22.37 4.35 3.16
N PHE A 72 -22.62 5.33 2.29
CA PHE A 72 -21.60 6.15 1.64
C PHE A 72 -21.66 7.58 2.20
N GLY A 73 -21.08 7.78 3.38
CA GLY A 73 -21.22 9.03 4.11
C GLY A 73 -22.65 9.21 4.63
N ARG A 74 -23.21 10.42 4.51
CA ARG A 74 -24.61 10.70 4.85
C ARG A 74 -25.60 10.24 3.78
N VAL A 75 -25.14 9.72 2.67
CA VAL A 75 -25.98 9.02 1.70
C VAL A 75 -26.25 7.63 2.27
N SER A 76 -27.31 7.52 3.02
CA SER A 76 -27.81 6.25 3.54
C SER A 76 -28.93 5.77 2.62
N GLU A 77 -28.70 4.66 1.96
CA GLU A 77 -29.73 3.99 1.19
C GLU A 77 -30.44 3.00 2.11
N THR A 78 -31.69 3.30 2.41
CA THR A 78 -32.58 2.39 3.16
C THR A 78 -33.17 1.31 2.25
N GLU A 79 -33.09 1.51 0.93
CA GLU A 79 -33.54 0.57 -0.09
C GLU A 79 -32.35 -0.17 -0.68
N ASN A 80 -32.55 -1.41 -1.11
CA ASN A 80 -31.53 -2.20 -1.76
C ASN A 80 -31.14 -1.57 -3.11
N ASN A 81 -29.85 -1.32 -3.30
CA ASN A 81 -29.32 -0.88 -4.59
C ASN A 81 -29.00 -2.12 -5.44
N CYS A 82 -30.04 -2.73 -5.99
CA CYS A 82 -29.99 -3.91 -6.82
C CYS A 82 -30.20 -3.55 -8.29
N GLY A 83 -29.69 -4.36 -9.19
CA GLY A 83 -29.89 -4.21 -10.61
C GLY A 83 -28.66 -4.56 -11.42
N TYR A 84 -28.88 -4.91 -12.63
CA TYR A 84 -27.84 -5.20 -13.62
C TYR A 84 -28.38 -4.91 -15.01
N TYR A 85 -27.50 -4.85 -16.00
CA TYR A 85 -27.88 -4.68 -17.40
C TYR A 85 -27.86 -6.05 -18.07
N THR A 86 -29.02 -6.40 -18.68
CA THR A 86 -29.12 -7.55 -19.57
C THR A 86 -28.26 -7.33 -20.82
N GLN A 87 -27.84 -8.41 -21.46
CA GLN A 87 -27.09 -8.28 -22.72
C GLN A 87 -27.87 -7.54 -23.81
N GLU A 88 -29.20 -7.55 -23.78
CA GLU A 88 -30.04 -6.77 -24.70
C GLU A 88 -29.95 -5.27 -24.41
N GLU A 89 -30.02 -4.88 -23.14
CA GLU A 89 -29.85 -3.48 -22.72
C GLU A 89 -28.46 -2.95 -23.04
N ILE A 90 -27.42 -3.78 -22.84
CA ILE A 90 -26.04 -3.42 -23.21
C ILE A 90 -25.94 -3.17 -24.71
N ARG A 91 -26.47 -4.08 -25.55
CA ARG A 91 -26.50 -3.87 -27.01
C ARG A 91 -27.26 -2.61 -27.40
N ARG A 92 -28.36 -2.28 -26.69
CA ARG A 92 -29.11 -1.04 -26.91
C ARG A 92 -28.26 0.19 -26.66
N VAL A 93 -27.53 0.23 -25.54
CA VAL A 93 -26.60 1.34 -25.16
C VAL A 93 -25.47 1.46 -26.17
N VAL A 94 -24.81 0.36 -26.49
CA VAL A 94 -23.69 0.31 -27.45
C VAL A 94 -24.13 0.77 -28.85
N ALA A 95 -25.27 0.29 -29.33
CA ALA A 95 -25.81 0.70 -30.62
C ALA A 95 -26.21 2.19 -30.64
N TYR A 96 -26.75 2.69 -29.53
CA TYR A 96 -27.14 4.10 -29.37
C TYR A 96 -25.93 5.03 -29.42
N ALA A 97 -24.85 4.68 -28.67
CA ALA A 97 -23.60 5.41 -28.69
C ALA A 97 -22.92 5.36 -30.08
N GLY A 98 -22.86 4.18 -30.70
CA GLY A 98 -22.30 4.00 -32.03
C GLY A 98 -23.02 4.80 -33.10
N GLY A 99 -24.37 4.92 -33.04
CA GLY A 99 -25.17 5.80 -33.89
C GLY A 99 -24.83 7.28 -33.75
N ARG A 100 -24.11 7.68 -32.71
CA ARG A 100 -23.61 9.04 -32.46
C ARG A 100 -22.10 9.18 -32.72
N GLY A 101 -21.46 8.13 -33.21
CA GLY A 101 -20.01 8.08 -33.41
C GLY A 101 -19.25 8.13 -32.09
N MET A 102 -19.75 7.44 -31.09
CA MET A 102 -19.08 7.25 -29.78
C MET A 102 -18.81 5.76 -29.54
N ASP A 103 -17.63 5.45 -29.05
CA ASP A 103 -17.28 4.12 -28.56
C ASP A 103 -17.76 3.94 -27.12
N VAL A 104 -18.08 2.69 -26.75
CA VAL A 104 -18.33 2.30 -25.35
C VAL A 104 -17.23 1.34 -24.91
N VAL A 105 -16.48 1.72 -23.90
CA VAL A 105 -15.42 0.93 -23.30
C VAL A 105 -15.95 0.25 -22.04
N PRO A 106 -16.07 -1.08 -21.99
CA PRO A 106 -16.43 -1.78 -20.77
C PRO A 106 -15.24 -1.88 -19.84
N GLU A 107 -15.47 -1.72 -18.54
CA GLU A 107 -14.50 -2.04 -17.50
C GLU A 107 -14.93 -3.25 -16.70
N ILE A 108 -14.01 -4.21 -16.58
CA ILE A 108 -14.12 -5.42 -15.76
C ILE A 108 -12.89 -5.47 -14.87
N GLU A 109 -13.07 -5.28 -13.59
CA GLU A 109 -11.99 -5.15 -12.63
C GLU A 109 -11.17 -6.44 -12.42
N VAL A 110 -9.85 -6.31 -12.54
CA VAL A 110 -8.85 -7.37 -12.31
C VAL A 110 -7.54 -6.73 -11.80
N PRO A 111 -6.95 -7.21 -10.71
CA PRO A 111 -7.38 -8.28 -9.80
C PRO A 111 -8.20 -7.80 -8.62
N GLY A 112 -8.19 -6.49 -8.35
CA GLY A 112 -8.87 -5.82 -7.26
C GLY A 112 -10.36 -5.62 -7.52
N HIS A 113 -11.02 -4.92 -6.61
CA HIS A 113 -12.44 -4.56 -6.70
C HIS A 113 -13.33 -5.77 -7.07
N ALA A 114 -12.98 -6.95 -6.50
CA ALA A 114 -13.53 -8.23 -6.90
C ALA A 114 -14.49 -8.84 -5.87
N SER A 115 -14.85 -8.13 -4.80
CA SER A 115 -15.68 -8.70 -3.71
C SER A 115 -17.02 -9.20 -4.20
N ALA A 116 -17.73 -8.45 -5.07
CA ALA A 116 -19.01 -8.89 -5.62
C ALA A 116 -18.86 -10.13 -6.53
N MET A 117 -17.80 -10.17 -7.35
CA MET A 117 -17.44 -11.34 -8.17
C MET A 117 -17.17 -12.57 -7.29
N LEU A 118 -16.41 -12.40 -6.24
CA LEU A 118 -16.00 -13.48 -5.34
C LEU A 118 -17.11 -13.89 -4.36
N ALA A 119 -18.05 -13.00 -4.02
CA ALA A 119 -19.25 -13.35 -3.30
C ALA A 119 -20.12 -14.35 -4.12
N ALA A 120 -20.17 -14.14 -5.45
CA ALA A 120 -20.86 -15.03 -6.37
C ALA A 120 -20.09 -16.35 -6.61
N TYR A 121 -18.77 -16.31 -6.74
CA TYR A 121 -17.90 -17.43 -7.08
C TYR A 121 -16.66 -17.52 -6.19
N PRO A 122 -16.81 -17.83 -4.89
CA PRO A 122 -15.72 -17.79 -3.91
C PRO A 122 -14.57 -18.78 -4.20
N GLN A 123 -14.80 -19.83 -5.00
CA GLN A 123 -13.77 -20.79 -5.39
C GLN A 123 -12.63 -20.16 -6.22
N PHE A 124 -12.87 -19.01 -6.88
CA PHE A 124 -11.85 -18.30 -7.67
C PHE A 124 -11.03 -17.30 -6.85
N GLY A 125 -11.40 -17.08 -5.58
CA GLY A 125 -10.60 -16.32 -4.63
C GLY A 125 -9.45 -17.15 -4.02
N CYS A 126 -8.64 -16.50 -3.22
CA CYS A 126 -7.49 -17.10 -2.55
C CYS A 126 -7.89 -18.13 -1.49
N ARG A 127 -6.98 -19.06 -1.19
CA ARG A 127 -7.10 -20.03 -0.11
C ARG A 127 -6.34 -19.52 1.12
N ARG A 128 -6.74 -19.98 2.32
CA ARG A 128 -6.06 -19.68 3.56
C ARG A 128 -5.07 -20.77 3.93
N GLU A 129 -3.90 -20.38 4.44
CA GLU A 129 -3.12 -21.21 5.34
C GLU A 129 -3.50 -20.84 6.78
N ILE A 130 -3.79 -21.81 7.64
CA ILE A 130 -3.95 -21.56 9.07
C ILE A 130 -2.91 -22.32 9.88
N LEU A 131 -2.51 -21.72 11.00
CA LEU A 131 -1.71 -22.38 12.03
C LEU A 131 -2.64 -23.17 12.96
N ARG A 132 -2.50 -24.50 12.94
CA ARG A 132 -3.15 -25.38 13.93
C ARG A 132 -2.08 -26.11 14.72
N ASN A 133 -2.06 -25.93 16.04
CA ASN A 133 -1.09 -26.55 16.95
C ASN A 133 0.39 -26.29 16.56
N GLY A 134 0.70 -25.05 16.10
CA GLY A 134 2.05 -24.69 15.68
C GLY A 134 2.53 -25.24 14.34
N LEU A 135 1.66 -25.97 13.62
CA LEU A 135 1.91 -26.48 12.27
C LEU A 135 1.05 -25.73 11.27
N LEU A 136 1.67 -25.27 10.19
CA LEU A 136 0.96 -24.73 9.03
C LEU A 136 0.13 -25.86 8.43
N GLN A 137 -1.20 -25.68 8.44
CA GLN A 137 -2.13 -26.56 7.73
C GLN A 137 -2.77 -25.77 6.61
N GLU A 138 -2.65 -26.30 5.39
CA GLU A 138 -3.45 -25.80 4.27
C GLU A 138 -4.91 -26.14 4.54
N ILE A 139 -5.73 -25.11 4.71
CA ILE A 139 -7.17 -25.28 4.67
C ILE A 139 -7.61 -24.95 3.24
N ASN A 140 -8.15 -25.97 2.58
CA ASN A 140 -8.71 -25.83 1.24
C ASN A 140 -10.09 -25.13 1.27
N MET A 141 -10.20 -24.07 2.08
CA MET A 141 -11.39 -23.24 2.16
C MET A 141 -11.05 -21.82 1.69
N PRO A 142 -11.88 -21.25 0.80
CA PRO A 142 -11.75 -19.86 0.42
C PRO A 142 -12.01 -18.94 1.62
N TYR A 143 -11.59 -17.66 1.48
CA TYR A 143 -12.09 -16.61 2.36
C TYR A 143 -13.61 -16.49 2.21
N SER A 144 -14.30 -15.96 3.23
CA SER A 144 -15.69 -15.58 3.08
C SER A 144 -15.73 -14.22 2.36
N TYR A 145 -16.47 -14.15 1.27
CA TYR A 145 -16.61 -12.95 0.48
C TYR A 145 -18.06 -12.49 0.50
N GLU A 146 -18.26 -11.20 0.61
CA GLU A 146 -19.57 -10.54 0.61
C GLU A 146 -19.56 -9.39 -0.37
N VAL A 147 -20.74 -9.05 -0.90
CA VAL A 147 -20.93 -7.81 -1.66
C VAL A 147 -20.79 -6.64 -0.69
N MET A 148 -19.86 -5.73 -0.94
CA MET A 148 -19.57 -4.64 -0.02
C MET A 148 -20.70 -3.62 0.03
N THR A 149 -20.99 -3.11 1.22
CA THR A 149 -22.03 -2.09 1.47
C THR A 149 -21.45 -0.73 1.84
N ILE A 150 -20.13 -0.63 1.83
CA ILE A 150 -19.35 0.56 2.20
C ILE A 150 -18.30 0.82 1.11
N PRO A 151 -17.83 2.07 0.93
CA PRO A 151 -16.68 2.34 0.08
C PRO A 151 -15.40 1.81 0.74
N GLY A 152 -14.34 1.73 -0.02
CA GLY A 152 -13.01 1.39 0.50
C GLY A 152 -12.25 0.44 -0.42
N ILE A 153 -11.01 0.14 -0.03
CA ILE A 153 -10.10 -0.78 -0.72
C ILE A 153 -10.06 -2.09 0.06
N PHE A 154 -10.34 -3.20 -0.61
CA PHE A 154 -10.47 -4.51 0.04
C PHE A 154 -9.41 -5.51 -0.47
N PRO A 155 -8.93 -6.43 0.40
CA PRO A 155 -7.94 -7.43 0.00
C PRO A 155 -8.55 -8.61 -0.77
N ASN A 156 -9.77 -8.48 -1.27
CA ASN A 156 -10.55 -9.50 -1.96
C ASN A 156 -10.16 -9.59 -3.44
N LEU A 157 -8.94 -10.05 -3.70
CA LEU A 157 -8.43 -10.21 -5.05
C LEU A 157 -8.79 -11.57 -5.64
N ILE A 158 -9.01 -11.62 -6.95
CA ILE A 158 -9.08 -12.90 -7.66
C ILE A 158 -7.73 -13.64 -7.53
N CYS A 159 -7.77 -14.98 -7.41
CA CYS A 159 -6.55 -15.75 -7.18
C CYS A 159 -5.72 -15.91 -8.45
N ALA A 160 -4.60 -15.19 -8.57
CA ALA A 160 -3.68 -15.28 -9.70
C ALA A 160 -2.95 -16.66 -9.79
N GLY A 161 -2.96 -17.45 -8.72
CA GLY A 161 -2.32 -18.75 -8.66
C GLY A 161 -3.14 -19.89 -9.22
N LYS A 162 -4.46 -19.73 -9.40
CA LYS A 162 -5.38 -20.77 -9.89
C LYS A 162 -5.63 -20.65 -11.38
N GLU A 163 -5.41 -21.73 -12.12
CA GLU A 163 -5.68 -21.77 -13.56
C GLU A 163 -7.18 -21.62 -13.86
N GLU A 164 -8.03 -22.18 -13.00
CA GLU A 164 -9.48 -22.07 -13.12
C GLU A 164 -9.98 -20.63 -12.97
N ALA A 165 -9.30 -19.79 -12.14
CA ALA A 165 -9.62 -18.39 -12.00
C ALA A 165 -9.23 -17.59 -13.27
N LEU A 166 -8.09 -17.90 -13.88
CA LEU A 166 -7.69 -17.31 -15.15
C LEU A 166 -8.67 -17.70 -16.27
N GLN A 167 -9.09 -18.95 -16.30
CA GLN A 167 -10.06 -19.44 -17.30
C GLN A 167 -11.42 -18.76 -17.10
N PHE A 168 -11.87 -18.61 -15.84
CA PHE A 168 -13.09 -17.88 -15.49
C PHE A 168 -13.08 -16.43 -16.02
N LEU A 169 -11.98 -15.70 -15.80
CA LEU A 169 -11.82 -14.34 -16.34
C LEU A 169 -11.87 -14.32 -17.88
N LYS A 170 -11.17 -15.25 -18.54
CA LYS A 170 -11.17 -15.33 -20.01
C LYS A 170 -12.58 -15.58 -20.56
N GLU A 171 -13.37 -16.41 -19.91
CA GLU A 171 -14.74 -16.70 -20.33
C GLU A 171 -15.72 -15.55 -20.11
N ILE A 172 -15.51 -14.77 -19.04
CA ILE A 172 -16.22 -13.48 -18.85
C ILE A 172 -15.86 -12.53 -19.99
N LEU A 173 -14.57 -12.34 -20.26
CA LEU A 173 -14.08 -11.47 -21.31
C LEU A 173 -14.54 -11.88 -22.71
N ASP A 174 -14.82 -13.16 -22.94
CA ASP A 174 -15.43 -13.65 -24.21
C ASP A 174 -16.81 -13.04 -24.45
N GLU A 175 -17.67 -13.05 -23.43
CA GLU A 175 -19.01 -12.45 -23.54
C GLU A 175 -18.93 -10.93 -23.63
N VAL A 176 -18.02 -10.30 -22.86
CA VAL A 176 -17.78 -8.85 -22.91
C VAL A 176 -17.35 -8.41 -24.31
N VAL A 177 -16.35 -9.07 -24.90
CA VAL A 177 -15.89 -8.74 -26.27
C VAL A 177 -17.00 -8.89 -27.31
N ALA A 178 -17.87 -9.88 -27.15
CA ALA A 178 -19.02 -10.07 -28.06
C ALA A 178 -20.10 -8.97 -27.94
N LEU A 179 -20.19 -8.32 -26.77
CA LEU A 179 -21.15 -7.24 -26.51
C LEU A 179 -20.63 -5.87 -26.91
N PHE A 180 -19.32 -5.65 -26.82
CA PHE A 180 -18.67 -4.35 -27.06
C PHE A 180 -17.75 -4.42 -28.28
N PRO A 181 -18.24 -4.00 -29.48
CA PRO A 181 -17.49 -4.09 -30.73
C PRO A 181 -16.34 -3.06 -30.82
N GLY A 182 -16.33 -2.02 -30.00
CA GLY A 182 -15.29 -0.99 -29.94
C GLY A 182 -13.89 -1.57 -29.73
N PRO A 183 -12.82 -0.81 -30.00
CA PRO A 183 -11.46 -1.32 -29.99
C PRO A 183 -10.87 -1.53 -28.59
N TYR A 184 -11.50 -1.00 -27.55
CA TYR A 184 -10.95 -0.95 -26.20
C TYR A 184 -11.71 -1.83 -25.22
N VAL A 185 -10.97 -2.41 -24.25
CA VAL A 185 -11.51 -3.02 -23.02
C VAL A 185 -10.63 -2.56 -21.87
N HIS A 186 -11.23 -2.05 -20.81
CA HIS A 186 -10.55 -1.69 -19.58
C HIS A 186 -10.61 -2.87 -18.60
N ILE A 187 -9.51 -3.17 -17.92
CA ILE A 187 -9.44 -4.27 -16.95
C ILE A 187 -8.97 -3.81 -15.55
N GLY A 188 -9.12 -2.51 -15.24
CA GLY A 188 -8.79 -1.94 -13.94
C GLY A 188 -7.30 -2.00 -13.61
N GLY A 189 -6.98 -2.62 -12.50
CA GLY A 189 -5.62 -2.87 -12.04
C GLY A 189 -5.14 -1.91 -10.96
N ASP A 190 -6.01 -1.09 -10.43
CA ASP A 190 -5.80 -0.16 -9.33
C ASP A 190 -6.02 -0.83 -7.96
N GLU A 191 -5.50 -0.19 -6.93
CA GLU A 191 -5.80 -0.39 -5.51
C GLU A 191 -5.76 -1.87 -5.04
N ALA A 192 -4.99 -2.72 -5.68
CA ALA A 192 -4.94 -4.15 -5.37
C ALA A 192 -4.11 -4.43 -4.10
N LEU A 193 -4.75 -4.66 -2.95
CA LEU A 193 -4.12 -5.06 -1.70
C LEU A 193 -3.71 -6.54 -1.71
N LYS A 194 -2.41 -6.84 -1.71
CA LYS A 194 -1.86 -8.19 -1.88
C LYS A 194 -1.89 -9.09 -0.63
N LEU A 195 -2.56 -8.69 0.45
CA LEU A 195 -2.60 -9.41 1.73
C LEU A 195 -2.98 -10.89 1.59
N HIS A 196 -3.99 -11.19 0.76
CA HIS A 196 -4.40 -12.57 0.51
C HIS A 196 -3.41 -13.32 -0.38
N TRP A 197 -2.82 -12.67 -1.39
CA TRP A 197 -1.86 -13.31 -2.30
C TRP A 197 -0.59 -13.76 -1.59
N ARG A 198 -0.06 -12.94 -0.66
CA ARG A 198 1.13 -13.25 0.14
C ARG A 198 0.99 -14.53 0.97
N ARG A 199 -0.23 -14.89 1.31
CA ARG A 199 -0.56 -16.05 2.13
C ARG A 199 -1.17 -17.21 1.36
N CYS A 200 -1.57 -16.96 0.12
CA CYS A 200 -2.21 -17.97 -0.71
C CYS A 200 -1.16 -18.94 -1.27
N PRO A 201 -1.25 -20.26 -0.96
CA PRO A 201 -0.28 -21.22 -1.45
C PRO A 201 -0.28 -21.33 -2.98
N ASP A 202 -1.42 -21.07 -3.64
CA ASP A 202 -1.51 -21.09 -5.10
C ASP A 202 -0.78 -19.90 -5.72
N CYS A 203 -0.96 -18.68 -5.17
CA CYS A 203 -0.25 -17.49 -5.62
C CYS A 203 1.26 -17.61 -5.41
N GLN A 204 1.69 -18.07 -4.22
CA GLN A 204 3.11 -18.27 -3.92
C GLN A 204 3.74 -19.37 -4.80
N ARG A 205 3.00 -20.44 -5.13
CA ARG A 205 3.45 -21.43 -6.07
C ARG A 205 3.62 -20.84 -7.47
N ARG A 206 2.64 -20.06 -7.97
CA ARG A 206 2.69 -19.38 -9.27
C ARG A 206 3.90 -18.46 -9.36
N MET A 207 4.13 -17.66 -8.35
CA MET A 207 5.30 -16.78 -8.31
C MET A 207 6.60 -17.56 -8.45
N LYS A 208 6.74 -18.68 -7.75
CA LYS A 208 7.91 -19.54 -7.85
C LYS A 208 8.06 -20.19 -9.23
N GLU A 209 6.96 -20.69 -9.82
CA GLU A 209 6.94 -21.34 -11.14
C GLU A 209 7.31 -20.36 -12.27
N GLU A 210 6.80 -19.12 -12.20
CA GLU A 210 7.04 -18.06 -13.19
C GLU A 210 8.29 -17.22 -12.90
N GLY A 211 8.98 -17.47 -11.76
CA GLY A 211 10.17 -16.71 -11.37
C GLY A 211 9.90 -15.26 -11.01
N LEU A 212 8.73 -14.95 -10.46
CA LEU A 212 8.30 -13.61 -10.09
C LEU A 212 8.84 -13.25 -8.70
N PRO A 213 9.45 -12.06 -8.53
CA PRO A 213 10.11 -11.68 -7.27
C PRO A 213 9.14 -11.34 -6.14
N ASP A 214 7.97 -10.80 -6.47
CA ASP A 214 6.98 -10.26 -5.53
C ASP A 214 5.55 -10.28 -6.10
N GLU A 215 4.59 -9.84 -5.31
CA GLU A 215 3.18 -9.80 -5.68
C GLU A 215 2.85 -8.68 -6.68
N GLU A 216 3.68 -7.63 -6.79
CA GLU A 216 3.54 -6.62 -7.84
C GLU A 216 3.86 -7.24 -9.21
N ALA A 217 4.92 -8.03 -9.28
CA ALA A 217 5.24 -8.81 -10.48
C ALA A 217 4.16 -9.85 -10.80
N LEU A 218 3.51 -10.43 -9.78
CA LEU A 218 2.38 -11.35 -9.98
C LEU A 218 1.15 -10.62 -10.53
N GLN A 219 0.85 -9.41 -10.06
CA GLN A 219 -0.23 -8.59 -10.63
C GLN A 219 0.06 -8.27 -12.09
N ARG A 220 1.26 -7.78 -12.37
CA ARG A 220 1.68 -7.52 -13.75
C ARG A 220 1.57 -8.78 -14.63
N TRP A 221 1.99 -9.94 -14.12
CA TRP A 221 1.87 -11.22 -14.84
C TRP A 221 0.41 -11.52 -15.18
N LEU A 222 -0.52 -11.40 -14.23
CA LEU A 222 -1.96 -11.62 -14.45
C LEU A 222 -2.54 -10.65 -15.47
N VAL A 223 -2.22 -9.34 -15.34
CA VAL A 223 -2.63 -8.31 -16.28
C VAL A 223 -2.13 -8.62 -17.69
N LEU A 224 -0.88 -9.07 -17.84
CA LEU A 224 -0.33 -9.50 -19.13
C LEU A 224 -1.07 -10.71 -19.69
N GLN A 225 -1.42 -11.72 -18.89
CA GLN A 225 -2.19 -12.88 -19.34
C GLN A 225 -3.57 -12.47 -19.90
N MET A 226 -4.27 -11.56 -19.23
CA MET A 226 -5.56 -11.06 -19.69
C MET A 226 -5.41 -10.16 -20.92
N GLY A 227 -4.40 -9.29 -20.91
CA GLY A 227 -4.13 -8.39 -22.03
C GLY A 227 -3.74 -9.12 -23.31
N GLU A 228 -2.88 -10.12 -23.24
CA GLU A 228 -2.56 -10.98 -24.39
C GLU A 228 -3.78 -11.74 -24.91
N TYR A 229 -4.64 -12.19 -24.00
CA TYR A 229 -5.88 -12.86 -24.37
C TYR A 229 -6.81 -11.92 -25.16
N LEU A 230 -7.00 -10.68 -24.67
CA LEU A 230 -7.80 -9.66 -25.35
C LEU A 230 -7.13 -9.21 -26.66
N GLY A 231 -5.80 -9.09 -26.70
CA GLY A 231 -5.06 -8.74 -27.91
C GLY A 231 -5.27 -9.76 -29.04
N LYS A 232 -5.32 -11.06 -28.73
CA LYS A 232 -5.64 -12.12 -29.70
C LYS A 232 -7.07 -12.00 -30.25
N LYS A 233 -7.96 -11.29 -29.56
CA LYS A 233 -9.31 -10.96 -30.01
C LYS A 233 -9.41 -9.61 -30.71
N GLY A 234 -8.28 -8.95 -30.96
CA GLY A 234 -8.19 -7.66 -31.66
C GLY A 234 -8.52 -6.45 -30.77
N LYS A 235 -8.51 -6.60 -29.44
CA LYS A 235 -8.75 -5.51 -28.50
C LYS A 235 -7.44 -4.87 -28.03
N LYS A 236 -7.47 -3.56 -27.82
CA LYS A 236 -6.47 -2.83 -27.03
C LYS A 236 -6.94 -2.79 -25.59
N VAL A 237 -6.01 -2.93 -24.66
CA VAL A 237 -6.30 -3.05 -23.24
C VAL A 237 -5.96 -1.76 -22.54
N ILE A 238 -6.89 -1.22 -21.78
CA ILE A 238 -6.65 -0.07 -20.90
C ILE A 238 -6.50 -0.60 -19.46
N VAL A 239 -5.54 -0.03 -18.74
CA VAL A 239 -5.29 -0.33 -17.31
C VAL A 239 -4.92 0.95 -16.58
N TYR A 240 -5.16 1.00 -15.27
CA TYR A 240 -4.68 2.10 -14.45
C TYR A 240 -3.15 2.05 -14.25
N ASN A 241 -2.57 3.21 -13.94
CA ASN A 241 -1.11 3.38 -13.93
C ASN A 241 -0.37 2.62 -12.84
N GLU A 242 -1.05 2.10 -11.80
CA GLU A 242 -0.46 1.19 -10.81
C GLU A 242 0.09 -0.10 -11.43
N CYS A 243 -0.46 -0.54 -12.54
CA CYS A 243 0.05 -1.69 -13.29
C CYS A 243 1.50 -1.52 -13.79
N LEU A 244 2.03 -0.30 -13.77
CA LEU A 244 3.44 -0.02 -14.08
C LEU A 244 4.38 -0.36 -12.92
N SER A 245 3.91 -0.47 -11.68
CA SER A 245 4.73 -0.79 -10.50
C SER A 245 5.44 -2.14 -10.61
N GLY A 246 4.83 -3.12 -11.27
CA GLY A 246 5.45 -4.42 -11.58
C GLY A 246 6.39 -4.44 -12.78
N GLY A 247 6.64 -3.30 -13.41
CA GLY A 247 7.48 -3.12 -14.61
C GLY A 247 6.71 -2.73 -15.87
N MET A 248 7.44 -2.46 -16.95
CA MET A 248 6.88 -1.92 -18.20
C MET A 248 5.87 -2.86 -18.85
N LEU A 249 4.81 -2.28 -19.42
CA LEU A 249 3.77 -3.00 -20.18
C LEU A 249 4.08 -2.97 -21.69
N PRO A 250 3.63 -3.99 -22.46
CA PRO A 250 3.75 -4.03 -23.91
C PRO A 250 3.00 -2.88 -24.61
N GLU A 251 3.42 -2.55 -25.85
CA GLU A 251 2.90 -1.45 -26.65
C GLU A 251 1.36 -1.47 -26.93
N HIS A 252 0.75 -2.65 -26.90
CA HIS A 252 -0.70 -2.78 -27.10
C HIS A 252 -1.55 -2.43 -25.86
N PHE A 253 -0.89 -2.18 -24.71
CA PHE A 253 -1.55 -1.61 -23.54
C PHE A 253 -1.61 -0.09 -23.63
N ILE A 254 -2.68 0.46 -23.09
CA ILE A 254 -2.88 1.88 -22.86
C ILE A 254 -2.97 2.08 -21.36
N VAL A 255 -2.22 3.02 -20.84
CA VAL A 255 -2.22 3.33 -19.41
C VAL A 255 -3.13 4.54 -19.17
N GLN A 256 -4.08 4.40 -18.27
CA GLN A 256 -4.89 5.50 -17.75
C GLN A 256 -4.20 6.03 -16.49
N HIS A 257 -3.71 7.26 -16.58
CA HIS A 257 -3.00 7.92 -15.48
C HIS A 257 -3.97 8.72 -14.63
N TRP A 258 -4.08 8.39 -13.33
CA TRP A 258 -4.99 9.06 -12.43
C TRP A 258 -4.32 9.61 -11.16
N LEU A 259 -3.41 8.85 -10.54
CA LEU A 259 -2.74 9.25 -9.29
C LEU A 259 -1.36 8.62 -9.15
N GLY A 260 -0.37 9.40 -8.69
CA GLY A 260 0.98 8.90 -8.42
C GLY A 260 1.70 8.30 -9.63
N ASN A 261 2.85 7.67 -9.42
CA ASN A 261 3.64 6.97 -10.45
C ASN A 261 3.97 7.80 -11.69
N ASP A 262 4.13 9.13 -11.55
CA ASP A 262 4.43 10.05 -12.66
C ASP A 262 5.72 9.67 -13.38
N ALA A 263 6.73 9.20 -12.64
CA ALA A 263 8.01 8.79 -13.20
C ALA A 263 7.88 7.55 -14.08
N GLU A 264 7.14 6.54 -13.63
CA GLU A 264 6.86 5.30 -14.35
C GLU A 264 6.00 5.57 -15.58
N THR A 265 4.96 6.40 -15.45
CA THR A 265 4.10 6.82 -16.57
C THR A 265 4.92 7.58 -17.62
N GLY A 266 5.75 8.54 -17.20
CA GLY A 266 6.64 9.26 -18.10
C GLY A 266 7.69 8.36 -18.79
N ALA A 267 8.23 7.38 -18.09
CA ALA A 267 9.14 6.38 -18.66
C ALA A 267 8.43 5.48 -19.69
N PHE A 268 7.19 5.07 -19.41
CA PHE A 268 6.36 4.30 -20.33
C PHE A 268 6.07 5.09 -21.61
N MET A 269 5.68 6.37 -21.50
CA MET A 269 5.46 7.25 -22.65
C MET A 269 6.71 7.44 -23.51
N LYS A 270 7.87 7.66 -22.89
CA LYS A 270 9.15 7.82 -23.62
C LYS A 270 9.57 6.57 -24.39
N GLN A 271 9.02 5.41 -24.08
CA GLN A 271 9.21 4.15 -24.80
C GLN A 271 8.10 3.89 -25.85
N GLY A 272 7.24 4.87 -26.13
CA GLY A 272 6.17 4.78 -27.13
C GLY A 272 4.82 4.34 -26.56
N GLY A 273 4.73 4.07 -25.26
CA GLY A 273 3.49 3.68 -24.58
C GLY A 273 2.44 4.79 -24.61
N LYS A 274 1.19 4.42 -24.86
CA LYS A 274 0.07 5.37 -24.98
C LYS A 274 -0.61 5.59 -23.66
N VAL A 275 -0.94 6.86 -23.35
CA VAL A 275 -1.52 7.25 -22.07
C VAL A 275 -2.80 8.07 -22.27
N ILE A 276 -3.80 7.81 -21.43
CA ILE A 276 -5.01 8.63 -21.25
C ILE A 276 -4.84 9.42 -19.95
N ARG A 277 -5.07 10.73 -20.00
CA ARG A 277 -5.00 11.60 -18.82
C ARG A 277 -6.33 11.60 -18.07
N SER A 278 -6.35 11.24 -16.80
CA SER A 278 -7.52 11.34 -15.93
C SER A 278 -7.11 11.70 -14.47
N ASP A 279 -6.11 12.59 -14.32
CA ASP A 279 -5.59 12.94 -13.01
C ASP A 279 -6.67 13.48 -12.05
N THR A 280 -6.60 13.04 -10.79
CA THR A 280 -7.59 13.34 -9.74
C THR A 280 -7.75 14.84 -9.50
N SER A 281 -6.72 15.63 -9.74
CA SER A 281 -6.73 17.08 -9.53
C SER A 281 -7.60 17.85 -10.52
N HIS A 282 -7.89 17.27 -11.73
CA HIS A 282 -8.59 18.01 -12.79
C HIS A 282 -9.72 17.26 -13.47
N TYR A 283 -9.83 15.94 -13.31
CA TYR A 283 -10.77 15.12 -14.09
C TYR A 283 -11.69 14.23 -13.25
N TYR A 284 -11.59 14.25 -11.89
CA TYR A 284 -12.49 13.53 -10.99
C TYR A 284 -13.66 14.43 -10.57
N PHE A 285 -14.81 14.19 -11.16
CA PHE A 285 -15.99 15.08 -11.02
C PHE A 285 -17.04 14.58 -10.04
N ASP A 286 -16.76 13.50 -9.33
CA ASP A 286 -17.47 13.07 -8.12
C ASP A 286 -17.17 13.95 -6.90
N TYR A 287 -16.00 14.59 -6.89
CA TYR A 287 -15.62 15.56 -5.85
C TYR A 287 -16.39 16.88 -5.97
N ALA A 288 -16.49 17.60 -4.84
CA ALA A 288 -17.07 18.92 -4.78
C ALA A 288 -16.36 19.94 -5.68
N TYR A 289 -17.03 21.03 -6.01
CA TYR A 289 -16.45 22.10 -6.82
C TYR A 289 -15.28 22.80 -6.15
N SER A 290 -15.19 22.76 -4.82
CA SER A 290 -14.03 23.23 -4.06
C SER A 290 -12.74 22.45 -4.32
N THR A 291 -12.83 21.23 -4.83
CA THR A 291 -11.65 20.44 -5.25
C THR A 291 -11.21 20.86 -6.64
N THR A 292 -12.14 20.93 -7.59
CA THR A 292 -11.84 21.32 -8.98
C THR A 292 -13.08 22.00 -9.59
N ASP A 293 -12.99 23.26 -9.91
CA ASP A 293 -14.02 23.97 -10.66
C ASP A 293 -13.67 24.11 -12.15
N ALA A 294 -14.53 24.74 -12.94
CA ALA A 294 -14.28 24.89 -14.37
C ALA A 294 -13.11 25.86 -14.67
N TYR A 295 -12.81 26.78 -13.75
CA TYR A 295 -11.67 27.69 -13.89
C TYR A 295 -10.34 26.98 -13.61
N ASP A 296 -10.30 26.02 -12.69
CA ASP A 296 -9.13 25.18 -12.44
C ASP A 296 -8.80 24.36 -13.71
N ILE A 297 -9.81 23.76 -14.34
CA ILE A 297 -9.64 23.02 -15.59
C ILE A 297 -9.14 23.97 -16.70
N PHE A 298 -9.70 25.17 -16.85
CA PHE A 298 -9.23 26.16 -17.79
C PHE A 298 -7.76 26.54 -17.56
N SER A 299 -7.36 26.71 -16.30
CA SER A 299 -6.03 27.16 -15.90
C SER A 299 -4.97 26.06 -15.91
N ALA A 300 -5.40 24.78 -15.88
CA ALA A 300 -4.50 23.63 -15.88
C ALA A 300 -3.59 23.61 -17.11
N PRO A 301 -2.34 23.09 -17.03
CA PRO A 301 -1.50 22.90 -18.21
C PRO A 301 -2.11 21.90 -19.19
N ASP A 302 -2.03 22.20 -20.50
CA ASP A 302 -2.53 21.30 -21.54
C ASP A 302 -1.72 19.98 -21.56
N ILE A 303 -0.42 20.06 -21.32
CA ILE A 303 0.47 18.91 -21.22
C ILE A 303 0.88 18.72 -19.76
N PRO A 304 0.57 17.58 -19.14
CA PRO A 304 1.01 17.28 -17.77
C PRO A 304 2.53 17.04 -17.70
N ALA A 305 3.12 17.26 -16.53
CA ALA A 305 4.58 17.21 -16.36
C ALA A 305 5.19 15.85 -16.77
N TYR A 306 4.50 14.75 -16.49
CA TYR A 306 4.99 13.41 -16.85
C TYR A 306 5.01 13.15 -18.38
N ALA A 307 4.24 13.92 -19.17
CA ALA A 307 4.15 13.74 -20.62
C ALA A 307 5.16 14.60 -21.40
N VAL A 308 5.87 15.51 -20.73
CA VAL A 308 6.83 16.42 -21.39
C VAL A 308 7.94 15.64 -22.08
N GLY A 309 8.09 15.88 -23.41
CA GLY A 309 9.04 15.20 -24.29
C GLY A 309 8.56 13.84 -24.82
N ALA A 310 7.26 13.54 -24.68
CA ALA A 310 6.58 12.37 -25.23
C ALA A 310 5.09 12.67 -25.50
N GLU A 311 4.76 13.92 -25.78
CA GLU A 311 3.40 14.44 -25.90
C GLU A 311 2.55 13.69 -26.95
N GLU A 312 3.18 13.19 -28.03
CA GLU A 312 2.55 12.38 -29.07
C GLU A 312 2.01 11.04 -28.58
N ASN A 313 2.38 10.64 -27.35
CA ASN A 313 1.92 9.43 -26.70
C ASN A 313 0.77 9.69 -25.73
N LEU A 314 0.41 10.97 -25.49
CA LEU A 314 -0.82 11.34 -24.78
C LEU A 314 -1.97 11.31 -25.79
N ILE A 315 -2.80 10.26 -25.76
CA ILE A 315 -3.83 10.04 -26.77
C ILE A 315 -5.15 10.75 -26.48
N GLY A 316 -5.29 11.33 -25.28
CA GLY A 316 -6.48 12.08 -24.90
C GLY A 316 -6.67 12.17 -23.39
N MET A 317 -7.90 12.44 -22.98
CA MET A 317 -8.30 12.57 -21.58
C MET A 317 -9.61 11.85 -21.27
N GLU A 318 -9.86 11.58 -20.01
CA GLU A 318 -11.11 11.04 -19.51
C GLU A 318 -11.56 11.73 -18.21
N CYS A 319 -12.84 12.11 -18.19
CA CYS A 319 -13.50 12.65 -17.01
C CYS A 319 -14.13 11.51 -16.21
N MET A 320 -13.85 11.42 -14.93
CA MET A 320 -14.29 10.34 -14.05
C MET A 320 -15.52 10.76 -13.25
N LEU A 321 -16.53 9.90 -13.16
CA LEU A 321 -17.68 10.08 -12.27
C LEU A 321 -17.91 8.81 -11.47
N TRP A 322 -17.21 8.73 -10.33
CA TRP A 322 -17.49 7.72 -9.33
C TRP A 322 -18.80 8.01 -8.62
N THR A 323 -19.54 6.99 -8.22
CA THR A 323 -20.93 7.18 -7.80
C THR A 323 -21.23 6.80 -6.36
N GLU A 324 -20.22 6.69 -5.50
CA GLU A 324 -20.46 6.41 -4.07
C GLU A 324 -21.46 7.39 -3.44
N ARG A 325 -21.51 8.62 -3.95
CA ARG A 325 -22.34 9.72 -3.43
C ARG A 325 -23.33 10.25 -4.44
N ILE A 326 -23.51 9.56 -5.58
CA ILE A 326 -24.32 10.03 -6.69
C ILE A 326 -25.42 9.03 -6.96
N THR A 327 -26.57 9.24 -6.35
CA THR A 327 -27.71 8.33 -6.38
C THR A 327 -28.69 8.55 -7.53
N ASN A 328 -28.55 9.67 -8.27
CA ASN A 328 -29.49 10.02 -9.31
C ASN A 328 -28.89 10.92 -10.41
N LEU A 329 -29.59 11.00 -11.55
CA LEU A 329 -29.16 11.76 -12.73
C LEU A 329 -29.02 13.27 -12.46
N SER A 330 -29.84 13.85 -11.58
CA SER A 330 -29.78 15.29 -11.27
C SER A 330 -28.44 15.64 -10.62
N ARG A 331 -28.02 14.84 -9.63
CA ARG A 331 -26.73 15.03 -8.95
C ARG A 331 -25.55 14.74 -9.89
N ALA A 332 -25.65 13.69 -10.72
CA ALA A 332 -24.66 13.41 -11.76
C ALA A 332 -24.52 14.60 -12.73
N SER A 333 -25.65 15.16 -13.21
CA SER A 333 -25.64 16.32 -14.10
C SER A 333 -25.03 17.56 -13.46
N GLU A 334 -25.36 17.85 -12.21
CA GLU A 334 -24.80 18.97 -11.45
C GLU A 334 -23.28 18.87 -11.32
N LEU A 335 -22.76 17.68 -11.02
CA LEU A 335 -21.33 17.45 -10.82
C LEU A 335 -20.56 17.40 -12.16
N LEU A 336 -21.12 16.81 -13.20
CA LEU A 336 -20.48 16.71 -14.51
C LEU A 336 -20.38 18.06 -15.22
N PHE A 337 -21.44 18.88 -15.19
CA PHE A 337 -21.50 20.08 -16.01
C PHE A 337 -21.44 21.36 -15.17
N PRO A 338 -20.55 22.34 -15.57
CA PRO A 338 -19.86 22.44 -16.87
C PRO A 338 -18.47 21.77 -16.92
N ARG A 339 -18.01 21.04 -15.89
CA ARG A 339 -16.63 20.54 -15.81
C ARG A 339 -16.24 19.65 -17.00
N VAL A 340 -17.12 18.73 -17.42
CA VAL A 340 -16.93 17.93 -18.64
C VAL A 340 -16.83 18.80 -19.87
N SER A 341 -17.69 19.83 -19.98
CA SER A 341 -17.65 20.77 -21.09
C SER A 341 -16.35 21.56 -21.14
N ALA A 342 -15.84 21.96 -19.96
CA ALA A 342 -14.56 22.66 -19.83
C ALA A 342 -13.38 21.77 -20.27
N ALA A 343 -13.35 20.54 -19.78
CA ALA A 343 -12.32 19.56 -20.13
C ALA A 343 -12.30 19.26 -21.64
N ALA A 344 -13.48 19.04 -22.21
CA ALA A 344 -13.64 18.78 -23.64
C ALA A 344 -13.22 19.98 -24.52
N LEU A 345 -13.66 21.20 -24.18
CA LEU A 345 -13.27 22.42 -24.91
C LEU A 345 -11.76 22.63 -24.92
N LYS A 346 -11.12 22.38 -23.78
CA LYS A 346 -9.68 22.51 -23.65
C LYS A 346 -8.93 21.46 -24.46
N ALA A 347 -9.35 20.20 -24.38
CA ALA A 347 -8.75 19.10 -25.13
C ALA A 347 -8.95 19.22 -26.66
N LEU A 348 -10.07 19.76 -27.10
CA LEU A 348 -10.38 19.97 -28.53
C LEU A 348 -9.65 21.17 -29.14
N LYS A 349 -9.28 22.16 -28.31
CA LYS A 349 -8.63 23.40 -28.76
C LYS A 349 -7.53 23.81 -27.79
N PRO A 350 -6.44 23.02 -27.68
CA PRO A 350 -5.34 23.33 -26.77
C PRO A 350 -4.70 24.68 -27.13
N GLY A 351 -4.39 25.51 -26.13
CA GLY A 351 -3.77 26.82 -26.30
C GLY A 351 -4.64 27.88 -27.01
N ALA A 352 -5.88 27.58 -27.39
CA ALA A 352 -6.71 28.52 -28.15
C ALA A 352 -7.46 29.55 -27.28
N TRP A 353 -7.46 29.40 -25.97
CA TRP A 353 -8.28 30.20 -25.06
C TRP A 353 -7.47 31.34 -24.42
N GLU A 354 -7.71 32.56 -24.90
CA GLU A 354 -6.97 33.76 -24.46
C GLU A 354 -7.44 34.31 -23.09
N SER A 355 -8.70 34.05 -22.71
CA SER A 355 -9.26 34.54 -21.46
C SER A 355 -10.37 33.65 -20.91
N TRP A 356 -10.55 33.69 -19.59
CA TRP A 356 -11.67 33.03 -18.92
C TRP A 356 -13.04 33.52 -19.42
N GLU A 357 -13.15 34.81 -19.74
CA GLU A 357 -14.40 35.43 -20.22
C GLU A 357 -14.81 34.86 -21.59
N ALA A 358 -13.86 34.58 -22.47
CA ALA A 358 -14.15 33.94 -23.78
C ALA A 358 -14.51 32.47 -23.56
N PHE A 359 -13.78 31.77 -22.71
CA PHE A 359 -14.01 30.36 -22.38
C PHE A 359 -15.37 30.15 -21.71
N SER A 360 -15.72 30.97 -20.71
CA SER A 360 -16.98 30.85 -19.96
C SER A 360 -18.24 31.13 -20.83
N ARG A 361 -18.13 32.02 -21.82
CA ARG A 361 -19.21 32.23 -22.79
C ARG A 361 -19.51 30.98 -23.63
N GLU A 362 -18.48 30.26 -24.03
CA GLU A 362 -18.68 28.99 -24.76
C GLU A 362 -19.31 27.93 -23.85
N LEU A 363 -18.88 27.88 -22.55
CA LEU A 363 -19.53 27.02 -21.57
C LEU A 363 -21.04 27.34 -21.41
N GLU A 364 -21.40 28.62 -21.36
CA GLU A 364 -22.79 29.04 -21.29
C GLU A 364 -23.60 28.51 -22.51
N THR A 365 -23.03 28.64 -23.72
CA THR A 365 -23.64 28.12 -24.93
C THR A 365 -23.89 26.62 -24.89
N ILE A 366 -22.92 25.87 -24.35
CA ILE A 366 -23.07 24.42 -24.18
C ILE A 366 -24.11 24.11 -23.10
N GLN A 367 -24.08 24.84 -21.97
CA GLN A 367 -25.02 24.64 -20.86
C GLN A 367 -26.48 24.89 -21.26
N GLU A 368 -26.75 25.89 -22.12
CA GLU A 368 -28.07 26.11 -22.68
C GLU A 368 -28.60 24.91 -23.49
N LYS A 369 -27.71 24.29 -24.28
CA LYS A 369 -28.07 23.08 -25.05
C LYS A 369 -28.28 21.86 -24.13
N LEU A 370 -27.43 21.70 -23.08
CA LEU A 370 -27.62 20.65 -22.08
C LEU A 370 -28.95 20.78 -21.34
N SER A 371 -29.35 22.00 -21.02
CA SER A 371 -30.67 22.27 -20.40
C SER A 371 -31.84 21.82 -21.26
N GLN A 372 -31.71 21.87 -22.60
CA GLN A 372 -32.73 21.33 -23.52
C GLN A 372 -32.84 19.80 -23.49
N LEU A 373 -31.75 19.11 -23.06
CA LEU A 373 -31.76 17.66 -22.79
C LEU A 373 -32.30 17.32 -21.39
N GLY A 374 -32.66 18.33 -20.60
CA GLY A 374 -33.10 18.16 -19.22
C GLY A 374 -31.96 17.91 -18.23
N LEU A 375 -30.77 18.41 -18.54
CA LEU A 375 -29.57 18.33 -17.70
C LEU A 375 -29.17 19.73 -17.23
N SER A 376 -29.35 20.02 -15.95
CA SER A 376 -29.25 21.40 -15.45
C SER A 376 -27.82 21.88 -15.20
N GLY A 377 -26.88 20.99 -14.93
CA GLY A 377 -25.52 21.38 -14.53
C GLY A 377 -25.46 22.24 -13.25
N ALA A 378 -24.28 22.64 -12.85
CA ALA A 378 -24.08 23.50 -11.68
C ALA A 378 -24.40 24.96 -11.96
N GLU A 379 -24.79 25.68 -10.89
CA GLU A 379 -24.97 27.13 -10.94
C GLU A 379 -23.67 27.85 -11.32
N LYS A 380 -23.77 28.95 -12.08
CA LYS A 380 -22.62 29.69 -12.61
C LYS A 380 -21.65 30.18 -11.53
N LYS A 381 -22.14 30.44 -10.31
CA LYS A 381 -21.26 30.81 -9.17
C LYS A 381 -20.23 29.73 -8.81
N LEU A 382 -20.52 28.47 -9.11
CA LEU A 382 -19.62 27.32 -8.85
C LEU A 382 -18.59 27.09 -9.98
N TRP A 383 -18.68 27.82 -11.10
CA TRP A 383 -17.76 27.64 -12.22
C TRP A 383 -16.37 28.21 -11.98
N ARG A 384 -16.28 29.20 -11.08
CA ARG A 384 -15.06 29.81 -10.59
C ARG A 384 -15.31 30.27 -9.17
N LEU A 385 -14.80 29.52 -8.21
CA LEU A 385 -14.94 29.82 -6.78
C LEU A 385 -13.89 30.83 -6.30
N SER A 386 -14.29 31.72 -5.42
CA SER A 386 -13.34 32.47 -4.58
C SER A 386 -12.73 31.55 -3.52
N GLU A 387 -11.62 31.94 -2.90
CA GLU A 387 -11.04 31.16 -1.79
C GLU A 387 -12.02 31.02 -0.60
N GLU A 388 -12.81 32.07 -0.32
CA GLU A 388 -13.84 32.04 0.73
C GLU A 388 -14.95 31.03 0.40
N ASP A 389 -15.43 31.02 -0.85
CA ASP A 389 -16.45 30.07 -1.31
C ASP A 389 -15.90 28.64 -1.35
N ARG A 390 -14.61 28.44 -1.72
CA ARG A 390 -13.95 27.14 -1.68
C ARG A 390 -13.92 26.57 -0.27
N GLU A 391 -13.53 27.38 0.71
CA GLU A 391 -13.47 26.93 2.10
C GLU A 391 -14.85 26.60 2.65
N ALA A 392 -15.86 27.41 2.30
CA ALA A 392 -17.26 27.13 2.67
C ALA A 392 -17.78 25.82 2.06
N ASP A 393 -17.45 25.56 0.79
CA ASP A 393 -17.84 24.32 0.09
C ASP A 393 -17.11 23.09 0.67
N ARG A 394 -15.79 23.21 0.96
CA ARG A 394 -15.01 22.15 1.65
C ARG A 394 -15.62 21.80 3.01
N LEU A 395 -15.97 22.82 3.80
CA LEU A 395 -16.57 22.60 5.11
C LEU A 395 -17.94 21.92 5.00
N ALA A 396 -18.75 22.33 4.02
CA ALA A 396 -20.05 21.70 3.78
C ALA A 396 -19.91 20.24 3.32
N GLU A 397 -18.93 19.96 2.45
CA GLU A 397 -18.65 18.58 1.99
C GLU A 397 -18.12 17.73 3.14
N LYS A 398 -17.17 18.25 3.92
CA LYS A 398 -16.67 17.57 5.13
C LYS A 398 -17.82 17.18 6.06
N GLN A 399 -18.74 18.10 6.33
CA GLN A 399 -19.92 17.81 7.17
C GLN A 399 -20.85 16.75 6.57
N ARG A 400 -20.93 16.64 5.24
CA ARG A 400 -21.68 15.58 4.56
C ARG A 400 -21.00 14.21 4.71
N MET A 401 -19.68 14.21 4.82
CA MET A 401 -18.86 12.98 4.90
C MET A 401 -18.64 12.46 6.30
N GLU A 402 -18.62 13.35 7.30
CA GLU A 402 -18.41 12.96 8.70
C GLU A 402 -19.64 12.27 9.27
N THR A 403 -19.67 10.96 9.17
CA THR A 403 -20.60 10.09 9.87
C THR A 403 -19.83 9.06 10.68
N PRO A 404 -20.41 8.52 11.80
CA PRO A 404 -19.75 7.46 12.56
C PRO A 404 -19.39 6.24 11.70
N GLU A 405 -20.21 5.91 10.69
CA GLU A 405 -19.98 4.82 9.77
C GLU A 405 -18.77 5.12 8.86
N MET A 406 -18.65 6.32 8.32
CA MET A 406 -17.52 6.72 7.47
C MET A 406 -16.22 6.85 8.27
N GLU A 407 -16.29 7.35 9.50
CA GLU A 407 -15.13 7.37 10.39
C GLU A 407 -14.64 5.95 10.66
N ARG A 408 -15.56 5.00 10.87
CA ARG A 408 -15.23 3.58 11.03
C ARG A 408 -14.59 3.01 9.75
N VAL A 409 -15.19 3.27 8.58
CA VAL A 409 -14.69 2.80 7.28
C VAL A 409 -13.28 3.33 7.02
N SER A 410 -13.07 4.64 7.17
CA SER A 410 -11.75 5.25 6.98
C SER A 410 -10.71 4.67 7.93
N LYS A 411 -11.11 4.36 9.17
CA LYS A 411 -10.23 3.71 10.14
C LYS A 411 -9.91 2.26 9.75
N GLU A 412 -10.90 1.50 9.28
CA GLU A 412 -10.71 0.12 8.82
C GLU A 412 -9.82 0.07 7.58
N GLU A 413 -10.01 0.98 6.62
CA GLU A 413 -9.18 1.13 5.43
C GLU A 413 -7.74 1.48 5.79
N HIS A 414 -7.54 2.49 6.64
CA HIS A 414 -6.20 2.82 7.16
C HIS A 414 -5.56 1.61 7.84
N GLN A 415 -6.31 0.86 8.65
CA GLN A 415 -5.82 -0.35 9.30
C GLN A 415 -5.40 -1.42 8.29
N LEU A 416 -6.14 -1.60 7.18
CA LEU A 416 -5.77 -2.54 6.12
C LEU A 416 -4.46 -2.13 5.41
N LEU A 417 -4.30 -0.83 5.10
CA LEU A 417 -3.08 -0.30 4.51
C LEU A 417 -1.88 -0.50 5.45
N VAL A 418 -2.04 -0.21 6.75
CA VAL A 418 -0.98 -0.44 7.73
C VAL A 418 -0.66 -1.94 7.88
N LEU A 419 -1.64 -2.83 7.77
CA LEU A 419 -1.39 -4.26 7.76
C LEU A 419 -0.58 -4.72 6.54
N GLU A 420 -0.81 -4.14 5.38
CA GLU A 420 0.00 -4.40 4.19
C GLU A 420 1.44 -3.94 4.41
N GLU A 421 1.65 -2.74 4.95
CA GLU A 421 2.98 -2.25 5.29
C GLU A 421 3.65 -3.08 6.41
N LEU A 422 2.88 -3.56 7.39
CA LEU A 422 3.38 -4.48 8.41
C LEU A 422 3.90 -5.79 7.80
N GLU A 423 3.17 -6.35 6.85
CA GLU A 423 3.61 -7.58 6.17
C GLU A 423 4.88 -7.34 5.34
N LYS A 424 4.95 -6.22 4.60
CA LYS A 424 6.17 -5.81 3.88
C LYS A 424 7.34 -5.60 4.85
N LEU A 425 7.10 -4.94 5.98
CA LEU A 425 8.15 -4.74 7.00
C LEU A 425 8.67 -6.07 7.55
N LEU A 426 7.78 -7.01 7.90
CA LEU A 426 8.19 -8.34 8.39
C LEU A 426 9.07 -9.09 7.40
N GLN A 427 8.82 -8.96 6.09
CA GLN A 427 9.68 -9.54 5.05
C GLN A 427 11.03 -8.81 4.98
N ARG A 428 11.03 -7.48 4.95
CA ARG A 428 12.23 -6.64 4.82
C ARG A 428 13.18 -6.77 6.00
N ILE A 429 12.66 -6.99 7.23
CA ILE A 429 13.46 -7.29 8.40
C ILE A 429 13.82 -8.78 8.54
N GLU A 430 13.48 -9.61 7.54
CA GLU A 430 13.78 -11.04 7.49
C GLU A 430 13.21 -11.84 8.68
N MET A 431 11.98 -11.49 9.11
CA MET A 431 11.30 -12.21 10.18
C MET A 431 11.09 -13.69 9.80
N PRO A 432 11.38 -14.67 10.70
CA PRO A 432 11.09 -16.08 10.42
C PRO A 432 9.62 -16.28 10.02
N ARG A 433 9.38 -16.88 8.84
CA ARG A 433 8.03 -16.98 8.21
C ARG A 433 6.95 -17.49 9.15
N SER A 434 7.25 -18.54 9.93
CA SER A 434 6.28 -19.11 10.87
C SER A 434 5.90 -18.14 12.00
N PHE A 435 6.81 -17.26 12.41
CA PHE A 435 6.53 -16.25 13.42
C PHE A 435 5.89 -15.00 12.83
N ALA A 436 6.32 -14.59 11.64
CA ALA A 436 5.66 -13.51 10.87
C ALA A 436 4.17 -13.79 10.68
N LEU A 437 3.80 -15.02 10.32
CA LEU A 437 2.38 -15.42 10.19
C LEU A 437 1.61 -15.32 11.51
N GLN A 438 2.25 -15.63 12.65
CA GLN A 438 1.62 -15.44 13.97
C GLN A 438 1.43 -13.97 14.31
N VAL A 439 2.43 -13.13 14.05
CA VAL A 439 2.35 -11.67 14.24
C VAL A 439 1.20 -11.09 13.41
N MET A 440 1.12 -11.46 12.14
CA MET A 440 0.05 -11.01 11.26
C MET A 440 -1.33 -11.51 11.70
N ASP A 441 -1.45 -12.77 12.15
CA ASP A 441 -2.70 -13.30 12.67
C ASP A 441 -3.18 -12.51 13.90
N GLN A 442 -2.28 -12.08 14.78
CA GLN A 442 -2.61 -11.21 15.90
C GLN A 442 -3.03 -9.81 15.45
N ALA A 443 -2.33 -9.22 14.47
CA ALA A 443 -2.66 -7.92 13.93
C ALA A 443 -4.05 -7.91 13.25
N PHE A 444 -4.39 -8.94 12.48
CA PHE A 444 -5.73 -9.08 11.87
C PHE A 444 -6.87 -9.20 12.87
N ARG A 445 -6.64 -9.78 14.05
CA ARG A 445 -7.69 -9.93 15.09
C ARG A 445 -8.14 -8.61 15.70
N GLU A 446 -7.32 -7.60 15.61
CA GLU A 446 -7.65 -6.27 16.08
C GLU A 446 -8.55 -5.50 15.09
N LEU A 447 -8.82 -6.06 13.88
CA LEU A 447 -9.74 -5.50 12.89
C LEU A 447 -11.19 -5.85 13.19
N PRO A 448 -12.12 -4.87 13.21
CA PRO A 448 -13.55 -5.10 13.47
C PRO A 448 -14.23 -6.01 12.44
N CYS A 449 -13.76 -6.01 11.19
CA CYS A 449 -14.32 -6.79 10.09
C CYS A 449 -13.82 -8.25 10.02
N TYR A 450 -12.87 -8.64 10.88
CA TYR A 450 -12.28 -9.97 10.83
C TYR A 450 -13.01 -10.96 11.74
N CYS A 451 -14.10 -11.53 11.25
CA CYS A 451 -14.83 -12.63 11.90
C CYS A 451 -14.11 -13.95 11.66
N GLY A 452 -13.04 -14.24 12.37
CA GLY A 452 -12.45 -15.54 12.14
C GLY A 452 -11.28 -15.94 13.00
N SER A 453 -11.53 -16.94 13.75
CA SER A 453 -10.71 -17.87 14.52
C SER A 453 -10.57 -17.60 16.02
N ASN A 454 -11.17 -18.51 16.79
CA ASN A 454 -10.95 -18.71 18.23
C ASN A 454 -9.55 -19.30 18.51
N SER A 455 -8.46 -18.73 18.01
CA SER A 455 -7.15 -19.12 18.49
C SER A 455 -6.77 -18.18 19.64
N SER A 456 -6.54 -18.77 20.82
CA SER A 456 -6.01 -18.07 21.99
C SER A 456 -4.67 -17.42 21.68
N ASP A 457 -4.37 -16.32 22.36
CA ASP A 457 -3.01 -15.79 22.43
C ASP A 457 -2.04 -16.95 22.71
N SER A 458 -1.02 -17.09 21.87
CA SER A 458 -0.04 -18.17 22.00
C SER A 458 0.88 -18.01 23.23
N GLY A 459 0.79 -16.89 23.94
CA GLY A 459 1.66 -16.55 25.08
C GLY A 459 3.13 -16.39 24.70
N ASN A 460 3.45 -16.30 23.40
CA ASN A 460 4.82 -16.20 22.88
C ASN A 460 5.25 -14.78 22.47
N GLY A 461 4.47 -13.75 22.82
CA GLY A 461 4.77 -12.35 22.54
C GLY A 461 4.47 -11.88 21.11
N SER A 462 3.85 -12.71 20.27
CA SER A 462 3.49 -12.30 18.88
C SER A 462 2.51 -11.15 18.84
N GLN A 463 1.55 -11.05 19.76
CA GLN A 463 0.62 -9.93 19.87
C GLN A 463 1.34 -8.63 20.26
N VAL A 464 2.25 -8.70 21.23
CA VAL A 464 3.04 -7.54 21.66
C VAL A 464 3.89 -7.03 20.50
N LEU A 465 4.55 -7.96 19.78
CA LEU A 465 5.35 -7.62 18.60
C LEU A 465 4.50 -6.97 17.49
N ALA A 466 3.31 -7.49 17.21
CA ALA A 466 2.40 -6.91 16.24
C ALA A 466 2.09 -5.42 16.55
N ARG A 467 1.74 -5.12 17.80
CA ARG A 467 1.47 -3.74 18.25
C ARG A 467 2.69 -2.84 18.14
N GLN A 468 3.87 -3.34 18.53
CA GLN A 468 5.10 -2.56 18.47
C GLN A 468 5.52 -2.25 17.04
N LEU A 469 5.39 -3.20 16.11
CA LEU A 469 5.69 -2.97 14.71
C LEU A 469 4.65 -2.03 14.05
N TYR A 470 3.38 -2.12 14.45
CA TYR A 470 2.36 -1.17 14.05
C TYR A 470 2.75 0.27 14.47
N THR A 471 3.09 0.47 15.74
CA THR A 471 3.56 1.77 16.23
C THR A 471 4.85 2.24 15.53
N ALA A 472 5.74 1.32 15.15
CA ALA A 472 6.95 1.66 14.41
C ALA A 472 6.63 2.20 13.00
N LEU A 473 5.60 1.66 12.34
CA LEU A 473 5.11 2.15 11.04
C LEU A 473 4.46 3.52 11.19
N GLU A 474 3.55 3.72 12.16
CA GLU A 474 2.95 5.03 12.43
C GLU A 474 4.03 6.10 12.71
N ASN A 475 5.02 5.77 13.54
CA ASN A 475 6.14 6.67 13.83
C ASN A 475 7.05 6.93 12.62
N ARG A 476 7.03 6.07 11.61
CA ARG A 476 7.73 6.28 10.34
C ARG A 476 7.02 7.32 9.48
N GLU A 477 5.70 7.30 9.43
CA GLU A 477 4.89 8.20 8.59
C GLU A 477 4.76 9.60 9.20
N GLU A 478 4.34 9.70 10.44
CA GLU A 478 3.97 10.96 11.09
C GLU A 478 4.77 11.27 12.36
N GLY A 479 5.64 10.35 12.79
CA GLY A 479 6.36 10.42 14.05
C GLY A 479 7.84 10.80 13.94
N PRO A 480 8.65 10.43 14.96
CA PRO A 480 10.05 10.84 15.08
C PRO A 480 10.97 10.25 14.01
N TRP A 481 10.51 9.29 13.22
CA TRP A 481 11.27 8.67 12.14
C TRP A 481 11.06 9.31 10.77
N LYS A 482 10.12 10.25 10.62
CA LYS A 482 9.66 10.81 9.34
C LYS A 482 10.80 11.34 8.45
N ASP A 483 11.73 12.08 9.03
CA ASP A 483 12.82 12.74 8.30
C ASP A 483 14.13 11.93 8.30
N ILE A 484 14.14 10.74 8.92
CA ILE A 484 15.33 9.88 9.02
C ILE A 484 15.41 8.95 7.81
N PRO A 485 16.59 8.69 7.22
CA PRO A 485 16.74 7.80 6.08
C PRO A 485 16.14 6.41 6.32
N GLU A 486 15.47 5.89 5.31
CA GLU A 486 14.79 4.59 5.38
C GLU A 486 15.74 3.44 5.72
N GLU A 487 16.97 3.47 5.20
CA GLU A 487 17.98 2.46 5.48
C GLU A 487 18.31 2.38 6.98
N ILE A 488 18.46 3.53 7.63
CA ILE A 488 18.74 3.59 9.08
C ILE A 488 17.53 3.06 9.88
N TRP A 489 16.32 3.46 9.48
CA TRP A 489 15.10 2.94 10.10
C TRP A 489 14.99 1.43 9.95
N LEU A 490 15.16 0.89 8.74
CA LEU A 490 15.04 -0.54 8.47
C LEU A 490 16.10 -1.34 9.21
N ASP A 491 17.36 -0.89 9.21
CA ASP A 491 18.43 -1.57 9.92
C ASP A 491 18.19 -1.58 11.45
N THR A 492 17.59 -0.50 11.97
CA THR A 492 17.19 -0.43 13.37
C THR A 492 16.03 -1.41 13.65
N MET A 493 15.02 -1.51 12.77
CA MET A 493 13.89 -2.43 12.94
C MET A 493 14.29 -3.92 12.82
N LYS A 494 15.43 -4.26 12.21
CA LYS A 494 15.98 -5.63 12.24
C LYS A 494 16.28 -6.16 13.65
N CYS A 495 16.32 -5.29 14.67
CA CYS A 495 16.43 -5.71 16.08
C CYS A 495 15.32 -6.69 16.47
N PHE A 496 14.09 -6.50 15.97
CA PHE A 496 12.98 -7.41 16.26
C PHE A 496 13.26 -8.84 15.80
N THR A 497 13.76 -8.99 14.58
CA THR A 497 14.14 -10.31 14.04
C THR A 497 15.31 -10.91 14.81
N ARG A 498 16.29 -10.09 15.22
CA ARG A 498 17.41 -10.54 16.04
C ARG A 498 16.91 -11.11 17.36
N PHE A 499 16.06 -10.41 18.09
CA PHE A 499 15.50 -10.86 19.36
C PHE A 499 14.65 -12.13 19.23
N VAL A 500 13.83 -12.23 18.19
CA VAL A 500 13.06 -13.45 17.89
C VAL A 500 13.98 -14.65 17.63
N LYS A 501 15.08 -14.46 16.91
CA LYS A 501 16.09 -15.50 16.68
C LYS A 501 16.88 -15.85 17.93
N GLU A 502 17.15 -14.89 18.80
CA GLU A 502 17.78 -15.10 20.10
C GLU A 502 16.87 -15.92 21.03
N HIS A 503 15.60 -15.55 21.12
CA HIS A 503 14.60 -16.30 21.87
C HIS A 503 14.53 -17.76 21.40
N HIS A 504 14.51 -18.00 20.09
CA HIS A 504 14.52 -19.37 19.55
C HIS A 504 15.79 -20.15 19.92
N ARG A 505 16.98 -19.51 19.91
CA ARG A 505 18.23 -20.15 20.30
C ARG A 505 18.23 -20.56 21.76
N SER A 506 17.61 -19.77 22.64
CA SER A 506 17.57 -20.02 24.09
C SER A 506 16.47 -21.00 24.51
N LEU A 507 15.32 -21.02 23.83
CA LEU A 507 14.13 -21.75 24.26
C LEU A 507 13.64 -22.80 23.27
N GLY A 508 14.17 -22.85 22.03
CA GLY A 508 13.84 -23.85 21.04
C GLY A 508 12.56 -23.54 20.22
N TYR A 509 11.89 -22.43 20.47
CA TYR A 509 10.73 -21.94 19.69
C TYR A 509 10.81 -20.44 19.47
N TYR A 510 10.16 -19.94 18.41
CA TYR A 510 10.12 -18.52 18.13
C TYR A 510 9.17 -17.79 19.08
N GLY A 511 9.65 -16.69 19.65
CA GLY A 511 8.92 -15.84 20.56
C GLY A 511 9.56 -14.46 20.66
N PHE A 512 8.90 -13.53 21.36
CA PHE A 512 9.38 -12.17 21.58
C PHE A 512 9.14 -11.75 23.03
N ASP A 513 10.20 -11.31 23.70
CA ASP A 513 10.23 -10.96 25.13
C ASP A 513 11.07 -9.71 25.44
N ARG A 514 11.35 -8.87 24.41
CA ARG A 514 12.18 -7.66 24.51
C ARG A 514 11.40 -6.37 24.29
N ASP A 515 10.12 -6.37 24.58
CA ASP A 515 9.22 -5.22 24.40
C ASP A 515 9.64 -3.99 25.21
N PHE A 516 10.18 -4.19 26.42
CA PHE A 516 10.73 -3.13 27.26
C PHE A 516 11.96 -2.44 26.64
N TRP A 517 12.69 -3.16 25.78
CA TRP A 517 13.90 -2.64 25.12
C TRP A 517 13.59 -1.91 23.84
N THR A 518 12.73 -2.47 23.02
CA THR A 518 12.43 -1.99 21.66
C THR A 518 11.65 -0.68 21.60
N THR A 519 11.10 -0.20 22.70
CA THR A 519 10.53 1.16 22.80
C THR A 519 11.51 2.27 22.40
N ARG A 520 12.82 2.05 22.60
CA ARG A 520 13.88 3.00 22.22
C ARG A 520 14.02 3.10 20.70
N GLN A 521 14.02 1.95 20.02
CA GLN A 521 14.09 1.88 18.57
C GLN A 521 12.83 2.48 17.94
N ILE A 522 11.64 2.11 18.42
CA ILE A 522 10.36 2.64 17.93
C ILE A 522 10.30 4.16 18.08
N GLY A 523 10.79 4.69 19.22
CA GLY A 523 10.75 6.11 19.54
C GLY A 523 11.90 6.96 18.97
N ALA A 524 12.70 6.44 18.03
CA ALA A 524 13.88 7.10 17.46
C ALA A 524 14.85 7.65 18.51
N LYS A 525 15.05 6.89 19.58
CA LYS A 525 16.07 7.17 20.61
C LYS A 525 17.30 6.28 20.49
N LEU A 526 17.17 5.15 19.79
CA LEU A 526 18.25 4.20 19.53
C LEU A 526 18.25 3.84 18.04
N PHE A 527 19.42 3.91 17.42
CA PHE A 527 19.64 3.73 15.99
C PHE A 527 20.69 2.66 15.71
N ARG A 528 20.41 1.72 14.80
CA ARG A 528 21.43 0.82 14.25
C ARG A 528 22.13 1.53 13.09
N ILE A 529 23.44 1.75 13.23
CA ILE A 529 24.27 2.35 12.19
C ILE A 529 25.53 1.49 12.03
N GLY A 530 25.67 0.82 10.91
CA GLY A 530 26.75 -0.14 10.69
C GLY A 530 26.70 -1.30 11.69
N GLN A 531 27.77 -1.50 12.44
CA GLN A 531 27.91 -2.64 13.35
C GLN A 531 27.33 -2.42 14.75
N LEU A 532 27.05 -1.17 15.13
CA LEU A 532 26.72 -0.80 16.50
C LEU A 532 25.33 -0.13 16.57
N GLU A 533 24.79 -0.07 17.78
CA GLU A 533 23.57 0.69 18.08
C GLU A 533 23.93 1.88 18.97
N TYR A 534 23.30 3.04 18.70
CA TYR A 534 23.58 4.33 19.34
C TYR A 534 22.32 4.86 19.98
N GLU A 535 22.30 4.95 21.32
CA GLU A 535 21.18 5.46 22.10
C GLU A 535 21.43 6.90 22.52
N LEU A 536 20.51 7.80 22.21
CA LEU A 536 20.53 9.18 22.69
C LEU A 536 19.94 9.23 24.10
N TRP A 537 20.79 9.46 25.07
CA TRP A 537 20.43 9.41 26.49
C TRP A 537 20.68 10.78 27.16
N GLU A 538 19.66 11.29 27.85
CA GLU A 538 19.76 12.55 28.61
C GLU A 538 19.11 12.37 29.99
N GLU A 539 19.87 12.67 31.05
CA GLU A 539 19.40 12.66 32.43
C GLU A 539 19.96 13.86 33.19
N ASP A 540 19.08 14.61 33.86
CA ASP A 540 19.44 15.80 34.63
C ASP A 540 20.29 16.83 33.87
N GLY A 541 20.07 16.95 32.57
CA GLY A 541 20.81 17.86 31.68
C GLY A 541 22.17 17.36 31.20
N ASN A 542 22.57 16.16 31.61
CA ASN A 542 23.76 15.48 31.09
C ASN A 542 23.38 14.62 29.90
N ARG A 543 24.12 14.76 28.80
CA ARG A 543 23.93 13.98 27.58
C ARG A 543 25.07 13.00 27.37
N ALA A 544 24.71 11.76 27.00
CA ALA A 544 25.65 10.74 26.56
C ALA A 544 25.05 9.96 25.38
N ILE A 545 25.89 9.46 24.50
CA ILE A 545 25.49 8.51 23.47
C ILE A 545 25.85 7.13 23.96
N GLY A 546 24.84 6.35 24.35
CA GLY A 546 25.01 4.96 24.75
C GLY A 546 25.35 4.09 23.52
N LEU A 547 26.51 3.43 23.57
CA LEU A 547 26.96 2.53 22.53
C LEU A 547 26.63 1.09 22.94
N HIS A 548 25.73 0.45 22.16
CA HIS A 548 25.33 -0.94 22.37
C HIS A 548 25.93 -1.85 21.29
N ILE A 549 26.20 -3.08 21.70
CA ILE A 549 26.86 -4.10 20.87
C ILE A 549 25.85 -5.22 20.60
N PRO A 550 25.13 -5.18 19.50
CA PRO A 550 24.19 -6.24 19.11
C PRO A 550 24.87 -7.61 18.99
N SER A 551 24.12 -8.69 19.23
CA SER A 551 24.68 -10.06 19.20
C SER A 551 25.17 -10.52 17.81
N ASP A 552 24.78 -9.80 16.75
CA ASP A 552 25.20 -10.03 15.37
C ASP A 552 26.35 -9.13 14.92
N THR A 553 26.93 -8.33 15.83
CA THR A 553 28.05 -7.43 15.56
C THR A 553 29.31 -8.20 15.12
N ARG A 554 29.90 -7.77 14.03
CA ARG A 554 31.27 -8.19 13.66
C ARG A 554 32.28 -7.32 14.42
N MET A 555 33.04 -7.93 15.30
CA MET A 555 34.04 -7.26 16.12
C MET A 555 35.36 -6.96 15.37
N ASP A 556 35.25 -6.61 14.07
CA ASP A 556 36.37 -6.12 13.25
C ASP A 556 36.57 -4.62 13.50
N GLY A 557 37.78 -4.22 13.91
CA GLY A 557 38.07 -2.84 14.29
C GLY A 557 37.76 -1.82 13.22
N ARG A 558 38.04 -2.14 11.94
CA ARG A 558 37.73 -1.21 10.83
C ARG A 558 36.23 -1.00 10.66
N LEU A 559 35.44 -2.08 10.73
CA LEU A 559 33.99 -1.99 10.61
C LEU A 559 33.36 -1.24 11.81
N LEU A 560 33.98 -1.35 12.99
CA LEU A 560 33.55 -0.59 14.17
C LEU A 560 33.88 0.89 14.02
N ASP A 561 35.08 1.25 13.54
CA ASP A 561 35.51 2.62 13.27
C ASP A 561 34.61 3.26 12.19
N GLU A 562 34.33 2.54 11.10
CA GLU A 562 33.38 2.95 10.05
C GLU A 562 31.98 3.22 10.60
N SER A 563 31.49 2.34 11.52
CA SER A 563 30.19 2.50 12.19
C SER A 563 30.13 3.78 13.03
N VAL A 564 31.20 4.08 13.78
CA VAL A 564 31.30 5.30 14.61
C VAL A 564 31.31 6.56 13.73
N GLU A 565 32.07 6.55 12.63
CA GLU A 565 32.15 7.70 11.73
C GLU A 565 30.79 7.95 11.04
N GLN A 566 30.12 6.90 10.55
CA GLN A 566 28.78 6.98 10.01
C GLN A 566 27.78 7.51 11.03
N ALA A 567 27.87 7.08 12.29
CA ALA A 567 27.01 7.58 13.37
C ALA A 567 27.26 9.06 13.64
N ARG A 568 28.52 9.52 13.68
CA ARG A 568 28.84 10.95 13.82
C ARG A 568 28.28 11.78 12.66
N GLN A 569 28.41 11.28 11.44
CA GLN A 569 27.83 11.95 10.26
C GLN A 569 26.30 12.02 10.32
N PHE A 570 25.65 10.94 10.69
CA PHE A 570 24.20 10.86 10.90
C PHE A 570 23.75 11.88 11.97
N LEU A 571 24.43 11.93 13.11
CA LEU A 571 24.09 12.86 14.20
C LEU A 571 24.28 14.32 13.76
N ARG A 572 25.33 14.66 13.02
CA ARG A 572 25.50 16.02 12.46
C ARG A 572 24.34 16.43 11.54
N SER A 573 23.78 15.48 10.80
CA SER A 573 22.70 15.74 9.83
C SER A 573 21.33 15.82 10.48
N TYR A 574 21.02 14.94 11.43
CA TYR A 574 19.66 14.77 11.97
C TYR A 574 19.52 15.16 13.44
N PHE A 575 20.60 15.14 14.21
CA PHE A 575 20.64 15.45 15.64
C PHE A 575 21.87 16.32 15.97
N PRO A 576 22.01 17.52 15.41
CA PRO A 576 23.23 18.33 15.51
C PRO A 576 23.68 18.61 16.97
N ASP A 577 22.74 18.74 17.88
CA ASP A 577 23.03 18.94 19.33
C ASP A 577 23.71 17.72 19.99
N TRP A 578 23.72 16.58 19.32
CA TRP A 578 24.32 15.33 19.79
C TRP A 578 25.63 14.99 19.07
N ALA A 579 26.01 15.73 18.03
CA ALA A 579 27.14 15.40 17.17
C ALA A 579 28.46 15.24 17.92
N GLU A 580 28.70 16.09 18.93
CA GLU A 580 29.95 16.13 19.69
C GLU A 580 29.80 15.55 21.12
N VAL A 581 28.62 14.99 21.43
CA VAL A 581 28.38 14.34 22.74
C VAL A 581 29.26 13.09 22.85
N PRO A 582 29.89 12.81 24.04
CA PRO A 582 30.70 11.62 24.27
C PRO A 582 29.92 10.32 24.01
N MET A 583 30.58 9.34 23.40
CA MET A 583 30.07 7.99 23.24
C MET A 583 30.53 7.13 24.40
N GLU A 584 29.62 6.49 25.10
CA GLU A 584 29.88 5.67 26.28
C GLU A 584 29.33 4.27 26.08
N CYS A 585 30.02 3.30 26.63
CA CYS A 585 29.58 1.91 26.64
C CYS A 585 29.62 1.35 28.05
N GLU A 586 28.53 0.72 28.46
CA GLU A 586 28.51 -0.12 29.65
C GLU A 586 28.27 -1.57 29.24
N SER A 587 29.24 -2.44 29.49
CA SER A 587 29.17 -3.82 29.01
C SER A 587 30.11 -4.74 29.81
N TRP A 588 29.71 -6.01 29.92
CA TRP A 588 30.59 -7.05 30.35
C TRP A 588 31.84 -7.20 29.46
N LEU A 589 31.74 -6.87 28.16
CA LEU A 589 32.86 -6.88 27.21
C LEU A 589 33.98 -5.91 27.61
N LEU A 590 33.67 -4.83 28.32
CA LEU A 590 34.66 -3.87 28.83
C LEU A 590 35.30 -4.29 30.17
N SER A 591 34.81 -5.35 30.79
CA SER A 591 35.33 -5.77 32.10
C SER A 591 36.82 -6.13 32.06
N PRO A 592 37.65 -5.51 32.92
CA PRO A 592 39.07 -5.86 33.03
C PRO A 592 39.31 -7.32 33.42
N ALA A 593 38.34 -7.97 34.08
CA ALA A 593 38.45 -9.38 34.48
C ALA A 593 38.52 -10.34 33.27
N LEU A 594 38.12 -9.90 32.08
CA LEU A 594 38.23 -10.70 30.85
C LEU A 594 39.67 -10.73 30.30
N ILE A 595 40.49 -9.72 30.56
CA ILE A 595 41.82 -9.56 29.95
C ILE A 595 42.69 -10.84 30.11
N PRO A 596 42.82 -11.44 31.31
CA PRO A 596 43.61 -12.64 31.46
C PRO A 596 43.01 -13.90 30.82
N LEU A 597 41.71 -13.87 30.48
CA LEU A 597 40.97 -15.00 29.90
C LEU A 597 41.00 -15.02 28.38
N LEU A 598 41.47 -13.94 27.74
CA LEU A 598 41.43 -13.73 26.30
C LEU A 598 42.83 -13.80 25.69
N PRO A 599 43.01 -14.36 24.48
CA PRO A 599 44.26 -14.28 23.71
C PRO A 599 44.66 -12.82 23.46
N GLU A 600 45.96 -12.56 23.28
CA GLU A 600 46.48 -11.20 23.02
C GLU A 600 45.88 -10.53 21.77
N HIS A 601 45.63 -11.31 20.76
CA HIS A 601 45.04 -10.85 19.49
C HIS A 601 43.52 -10.97 19.43
N SER A 602 42.85 -11.08 20.56
CA SER A 602 41.39 -11.13 20.65
C SER A 602 40.76 -9.82 20.23
N HIS A 603 39.73 -9.88 19.36
CA HIS A 603 38.94 -8.70 18.99
C HIS A 603 38.30 -8.02 20.20
N ILE A 604 37.95 -8.77 21.27
CA ILE A 604 37.43 -8.19 22.51
C ILE A 604 38.49 -7.34 23.20
N ARG A 605 39.76 -7.75 23.21
CA ARG A 605 40.85 -6.93 23.77
C ARG A 605 41.07 -5.65 22.93
N SER A 606 41.01 -5.73 21.62
CA SER A 606 41.10 -4.55 20.75
C SER A 606 39.95 -3.61 21.03
N PHE A 607 38.72 -4.14 21.14
CA PHE A 607 37.54 -3.38 21.52
C PHE A 607 37.75 -2.64 22.88
N GLN A 608 38.20 -3.33 23.90
CA GLN A 608 38.45 -2.72 25.24
C GLN A 608 39.46 -1.56 25.21
N ARG A 609 40.48 -1.65 24.36
CA ARG A 609 41.54 -0.61 24.26
C ARG A 609 41.01 0.73 23.73
N ALA A 610 39.93 0.71 22.97
CA ALA A 610 39.32 1.93 22.46
C ALA A 610 38.64 2.78 23.55
N PHE A 611 38.39 2.23 24.72
CA PHE A 611 37.69 2.91 25.81
C PHE A 611 38.58 3.31 26.96
N ASP A 612 38.35 4.50 27.50
CA ASP A 612 38.87 4.92 28.80
C ASP A 612 37.85 4.53 29.87
N ILE A 613 38.19 3.48 30.66
CA ILE A 613 37.30 2.90 31.68
C ILE A 613 37.11 3.89 32.83
N GLN A 614 35.85 4.22 33.12
CA GLN A 614 35.46 5.16 34.18
C GLN A 614 35.08 4.45 35.48
N SER A 615 34.39 3.31 35.37
CA SER A 615 33.94 2.55 36.53
C SER A 615 33.82 1.05 36.21
N THR A 616 33.83 0.22 37.26
CA THR A 616 33.60 -1.22 37.16
C THR A 616 32.62 -1.67 38.23
N ASP A 617 31.70 -2.55 37.88
CA ASP A 617 30.82 -3.25 38.82
C ASP A 617 31.06 -4.76 38.71
N PRO A 618 31.55 -5.41 39.76
CA PRO A 618 31.80 -6.85 39.75
C PRO A 618 30.54 -7.70 39.97
N ALA A 619 29.36 -7.08 40.26
CA ALA A 619 28.17 -7.82 40.64
C ALA A 619 27.44 -8.49 39.49
N PRO A 620 27.25 -7.84 38.31
CA PRO A 620 26.52 -8.43 37.17
C PRO A 620 27.21 -9.71 36.65
N MET A 621 26.39 -10.65 36.22
CA MET A 621 26.83 -11.93 35.63
C MET A 621 26.33 -12.11 34.20
N ASP A 622 26.34 -11.04 33.42
CA ASP A 622 25.83 -10.94 32.04
C ASP A 622 26.44 -12.00 31.12
N VAL A 623 27.63 -12.48 31.41
CA VAL A 623 28.26 -13.58 30.65
C VAL A 623 27.43 -14.85 30.66
N LEU A 624 26.61 -15.10 31.69
CA LEU A 624 25.72 -16.26 31.73
C LEU A 624 24.65 -16.17 30.64
N GLU A 625 24.11 -14.99 30.39
CA GLU A 625 23.16 -14.76 29.32
C GLU A 625 23.88 -14.72 27.97
N TRP A 626 24.88 -13.87 27.82
CA TRP A 626 25.45 -13.55 26.51
C TRP A 626 26.41 -14.60 25.96
N VAL A 627 27.19 -15.26 26.81
CA VAL A 627 28.13 -16.29 26.37
C VAL A 627 27.55 -17.69 26.50
N PHE A 628 26.87 -17.99 27.62
CA PHE A 628 26.32 -19.32 27.87
C PHE A 628 24.85 -19.46 27.43
N LYS A 629 24.22 -18.38 26.93
CA LYS A 629 22.85 -18.36 26.39
C LYS A 629 21.77 -18.81 27.36
N LEU A 630 21.97 -18.54 28.66
CA LEU A 630 21.03 -18.89 29.72
C LEU A 630 20.02 -17.75 29.95
N THR A 631 18.75 -18.05 29.92
CA THR A 631 17.70 -17.13 30.41
C THR A 631 17.82 -16.93 31.92
N GLU A 632 17.28 -15.85 32.47
CA GLU A 632 17.30 -15.57 33.92
C GLU A 632 16.77 -16.76 34.74
N ALA A 633 15.72 -17.41 34.29
CA ALA A 633 15.16 -18.59 34.93
C ALA A 633 16.11 -19.80 34.89
N GLN A 634 16.86 -19.96 33.80
CA GLN A 634 17.88 -21.02 33.68
C GLN A 634 19.12 -20.71 34.52
N GLN A 635 19.55 -19.46 34.58
CA GLN A 635 20.67 -19.05 35.44
C GLN A 635 20.47 -19.43 36.92
N LYS A 636 19.21 -19.29 37.40
CA LYS A 636 18.84 -19.66 38.78
C LYS A 636 18.89 -21.18 39.07
N ARG A 637 18.87 -22.02 38.02
CA ARG A 637 18.75 -23.49 38.13
C ARG A 637 19.98 -24.24 37.63
N THR A 638 20.81 -23.62 36.79
CA THR A 638 21.97 -24.26 36.18
C THR A 638 23.18 -24.16 37.10
N SER A 639 23.77 -25.29 37.40
CA SER A 639 25.07 -25.31 38.14
C SER A 639 26.19 -24.80 37.23
N LEU A 640 27.17 -24.05 37.78
CA LEU A 640 28.33 -23.62 37.02
C LEU A 640 29.12 -24.79 36.40
N LYS A 641 29.04 -25.98 36.99
CA LYS A 641 29.67 -27.21 36.45
C LYS A 641 29.01 -27.69 35.16
N ASP A 642 27.73 -27.38 34.97
CA ASP A 642 26.92 -27.81 33.82
C ASP A 642 26.93 -26.81 32.64
N LEU A 643 27.68 -25.71 32.77
CA LEU A 643 27.84 -24.72 31.70
C LEU A 643 28.52 -25.36 30.47
N PRO A 644 28.10 -25.02 29.23
CA PRO A 644 28.69 -25.52 28.00
C PRO A 644 30.16 -25.10 27.83
N GLU A 645 30.90 -25.87 27.05
CA GLU A 645 32.35 -25.65 26.79
C GLU A 645 32.67 -25.66 25.28
N ASP A 646 31.71 -25.28 24.44
CA ASP A 646 31.81 -25.40 22.99
C ASP A 646 32.90 -24.47 22.41
N THR A 647 33.08 -23.30 23.00
CA THR A 647 34.05 -22.29 22.55
C THR A 647 35.21 -22.15 23.51
N SER A 648 36.36 -21.61 23.06
CA SER A 648 37.50 -21.30 23.90
C SER A 648 37.14 -20.30 25.02
N LEU A 649 36.33 -19.31 24.72
CA LEU A 649 35.84 -18.32 25.68
C LEU A 649 34.97 -18.98 26.76
N GLN A 650 34.05 -19.88 26.37
CA GLN A 650 33.22 -20.61 27.33
C GLN A 650 34.07 -21.45 28.28
N ARG A 651 35.07 -22.16 27.78
CA ARG A 651 35.99 -22.95 28.63
C ARG A 651 36.75 -22.09 29.63
N SER A 652 37.34 -20.98 29.15
CA SER A 652 38.08 -20.06 30.02
C SER A 652 37.20 -19.39 31.08
N LEU A 653 36.02 -18.94 30.70
CA LEU A 653 35.05 -18.33 31.59
C LEU A 653 34.51 -19.33 32.61
N LYS A 654 34.14 -20.54 32.18
CA LYS A 654 33.68 -21.59 33.12
C LYS A 654 34.72 -21.91 34.17
N ALA A 655 35.98 -22.09 33.79
CA ALA A 655 37.08 -22.32 34.74
C ALA A 655 37.20 -21.16 35.73
N PHE A 656 37.21 -19.92 35.25
CA PHE A 656 37.27 -18.72 36.07
C PHE A 656 36.10 -18.60 37.06
N LEU A 657 34.88 -18.88 36.62
CA LEU A 657 33.66 -18.85 37.44
C LEU A 657 33.69 -19.96 38.52
N LEU A 658 34.19 -21.15 38.20
CA LEU A 658 34.34 -22.27 39.16
C LEU A 658 35.37 -21.98 40.25
N GLU A 659 36.37 -21.16 39.97
CA GLU A 659 37.35 -20.67 40.95
C GLU A 659 36.82 -19.50 41.82
N GLY A 660 35.55 -19.12 41.64
CA GLY A 660 34.89 -18.04 42.37
C GLY A 660 35.10 -16.65 41.74
N GLY A 661 35.66 -16.59 40.52
CA GLY A 661 35.83 -15.37 39.80
C GLY A 661 34.47 -14.74 39.36
N ARG A 662 34.47 -13.44 39.18
CA ARG A 662 33.34 -12.69 38.68
C ARG A 662 33.78 -11.78 37.55
N THR A 663 33.02 -11.76 36.47
CA THR A 663 33.33 -10.89 35.33
C THR A 663 32.86 -9.46 35.56
N GLY A 664 31.65 -9.27 36.07
CA GLY A 664 31.05 -7.95 36.21
C GLY A 664 30.85 -7.23 34.87
N THR A 665 30.61 -5.93 34.98
CA THR A 665 30.58 -4.98 33.88
C THR A 665 31.56 -3.85 34.09
N ALA A 666 31.85 -3.08 33.03
CA ALA A 666 32.55 -1.83 33.12
C ALA A 666 31.91 -0.77 32.21
N ARG A 667 31.94 0.50 32.65
CA ARG A 667 31.56 1.67 31.89
C ARG A 667 32.82 2.39 31.44
N GLY A 668 32.87 2.73 30.15
CA GLY A 668 33.97 3.48 29.55
C GLY A 668 33.50 4.46 28.50
N VAL A 669 34.31 5.50 28.29
CA VAL A 669 34.12 6.50 27.23
C VAL A 669 34.99 6.12 26.03
N LEU A 670 34.45 6.12 24.84
CA LEU A 670 35.18 5.89 23.59
C LEU A 670 36.21 7.00 23.38
N ALA A 671 37.48 6.67 23.41
CA ALA A 671 38.60 7.63 23.36
C ALA A 671 39.56 7.43 22.18
N ARG A 672 39.54 6.25 21.52
CA ARG A 672 40.49 5.86 20.46
C ARG A 672 39.77 5.09 19.38
N HIS A 673 40.38 4.95 18.21
CA HIS A 673 39.91 4.04 17.16
C HIS A 673 40.06 2.57 17.61
N PHE A 674 39.14 1.72 17.15
CA PHE A 674 39.19 0.27 17.41
C PHE A 674 40.35 -0.43 16.69
N THR A 675 40.92 0.23 15.70
CA THR A 675 42.08 -0.23 14.94
C THR A 675 43.42 0.11 15.59
N GLU A 676 43.42 0.96 16.62
CA GLU A 676 44.59 1.30 17.45
C GLU A 676 44.74 0.28 18.60
#